data_395d14de0aa3d5f951b907173ec34c5d
#
_entry.id   395d14de0aa3d5f951b907173ec34c5d
#
_cell.length_a   1.000
_cell.length_b   1.000
_cell.length_c   1.000
_cell.angle_alpha   90.00
_cell.angle_beta   90.00
_cell.angle_gamma   90.00
#
_symmetry.space_group_name_H-M   'P 1'
#
loop_
_entity.id
_entity.type
_entity.pdbx_description
1 polymer ?
#
loop_
_entity_poly.entity_id
_entity_poly.type
_entity_poly.pdbx_seq_one_letter_code
_entity_poly.pdbx_strand_id
1 'polypeptide(L)'
;MKHAAPLSWLAGLLLFLLSHVVAADTSTLILTDSQDTVSAAPFMAVLEDPSRQLTLQQVTSAAFDEKFTVNTSQNAPSFGRSRSAYWVRFTLINQSSLKWYALSDAFLEDEYDFYLLSEGQDVTAQYAAPVTNYRRPAWSLALPRAMPLQIYVRATNGDSAFRLPVELVTADAMLERSKQNYRLYAAIYGAMLVLAAYNLFLFFALREISYLSLVVHILAMTAVAHLSNPVFEGIGFLHDTGSHFFTTPLYIAIISFCLFTQQLLQTKYQTPRHHQLLNALIGVCLPLILITGWIPGGTLVVNSISMITMLVLFSTSITALRQGGRIARYFFSIFFFVLFLVAPNVLVLTFNVTHWDVKAFYVTAMPIGHLIFLLLLSVIQMEKVRTLREAMQRTAAANQAKSSFLATINHELRTPLNAITSLGTLLRLTTLTPKQAEYVSQLEQTSQHMSRLMGNVLDIAKIESNSLELQQEPFQLSIVMRQVHDLTINQAQKKGLSLVFVGHDSIPETLLGDRLRLTQILTNLLQNALRYTHEGTVTCTVERHAIPESPALRLSFSVRDTGIGIPAEKLSTIFDEFTQAKPTSNLSQDGIGLGLAISSRLVTCLGGTLAVESTVGKGSHFFFTLPFNVAHLETATTDKPPCRLPQGIRILLVDDEFMNRLLGYELLSAQGGNVEVAADGQSALLYLQQHPFDVVLLDINLTDTTGFDVLQWIRQHSPNPNIPVIALTAHTSAEVKQQCLAAGMNGFLNKPSDWQRLCQIILKAVNREDDG
;
A
#
# COMPACT_ATOMS: atom_id res chain seq x y z
N MET A 1 34.55 -40.09 17.16
CA MET A 1 33.51 -40.09 18.20
C MET A 1 32.43 -39.11 17.82
N LYS A 2 31.31 -39.56 17.24
CA LYS A 2 29.98 -38.90 17.10
C LYS A 2 29.21 -39.62 16.00
N HIS A 3 28.10 -40.15 16.32
CA HIS A 3 26.95 -40.64 15.58
C HIS A 3 26.47 -42.00 16.09
N ALA A 4 25.68 -41.93 17.16
CA ALA A 4 24.87 -43.07 17.59
C ALA A 4 23.60 -42.53 18.28
N ALA A 5 22.68 -41.95 17.50
CA ALA A 5 21.37 -41.54 18.03
C ALA A 5 20.23 -41.44 16.99
N PRO A 6 20.04 -42.37 16.05
CA PRO A 6 18.71 -42.51 15.45
C PRO A 6 18.06 -43.91 15.57
N LEU A 7 18.75 -44.92 16.17
CA LEU A 7 18.18 -46.28 16.22
C LEU A 7 17.25 -46.53 17.44
N SER A 8 17.34 -45.73 18.48
CA SER A 8 16.51 -45.90 19.69
C SER A 8 15.02 -45.55 19.46
N TRP A 9 14.72 -44.63 18.58
CA TRP A 9 13.33 -44.25 18.23
C TRP A 9 12.66 -45.28 17.33
N LEU A 10 13.39 -45.94 16.44
CA LEU A 10 12.86 -47.02 15.61
C LEU A 10 12.61 -48.27 16.42
N ALA A 11 13.46 -48.58 17.40
CA ALA A 11 13.26 -49.71 18.30
C ALA A 11 12.04 -49.50 19.26
N GLY A 12 11.82 -48.26 19.71
CA GLY A 12 10.65 -47.87 20.49
C GLY A 12 9.34 -47.99 19.69
N LEU A 13 9.39 -47.58 18.41
CA LEU A 13 8.23 -47.71 17.49
C LEU A 13 7.92 -49.19 17.14
N LEU A 14 8.96 -50.01 16.97
CA LEU A 14 8.79 -51.45 16.71
C LEU A 14 8.28 -52.23 17.94
N LEU A 15 8.70 -51.86 19.14
CA LEU A 15 8.21 -52.42 20.38
C LEU A 15 6.77 -52.01 20.68
N PHE A 16 6.37 -50.81 20.28
CA PHE A 16 4.96 -50.37 20.38
C PHE A 16 4.02 -51.08 19.38
N LEU A 17 4.57 -51.55 18.25
CA LEU A 17 3.85 -52.30 17.23
C LEU A 17 3.73 -53.82 17.54
N LEU A 18 4.52 -54.35 18.48
CA LEU A 18 4.56 -55.78 18.84
C LEU A 18 3.85 -56.14 20.14
N SER A 19 3.36 -55.18 20.92
CA SER A 19 2.57 -55.45 22.11
C SER A 19 1.09 -55.34 21.76
N HIS A 20 0.40 -56.44 21.77
CA HIS A 20 -1.04 -56.71 22.00
C HIS A 20 -1.61 -57.68 20.96
N VAL A 21 -1.24 -58.92 21.14
CA VAL A 21 -2.12 -60.03 20.81
C VAL A 21 -2.42 -60.76 22.13
N VAL A 22 -3.43 -60.25 22.83
CA VAL A 22 -4.08 -60.99 23.90
C VAL A 22 -5.41 -61.43 23.30
N ALA A 23 -5.58 -62.72 23.16
CA ALA A 23 -6.88 -63.32 22.79
C ALA A 23 -7.87 -63.03 23.94
N ALA A 24 -8.83 -62.15 23.69
CA ALA A 24 -9.92 -61.89 24.62
C ALA A 24 -10.95 -63.00 24.52
N ASP A 25 -11.27 -63.61 25.65
CA ASP A 25 -12.41 -64.55 25.84
C ASP A 25 -13.71 -63.69 25.71
N THR A 26 -14.49 -63.95 24.66
CA THR A 26 -15.47 -63.04 24.07
C THR A 26 -16.88 -63.12 24.65
N SER A 27 -17.07 -63.34 25.96
CA SER A 27 -18.40 -63.62 26.34
C SER A 27 -19.24 -62.53 27.01
N THR A 28 -18.66 -61.60 27.78
CA THR A 28 -19.55 -60.69 28.53
C THR A 28 -18.78 -59.43 28.97
N LEU A 29 -19.32 -58.22 28.71
CA LEU A 29 -18.83 -56.96 29.18
C LEU A 29 -19.26 -56.69 30.61
N ILE A 30 -18.34 -56.50 31.55
CA ILE A 30 -18.64 -56.23 32.97
C ILE A 30 -18.35 -54.80 33.30
N LEU A 31 -19.33 -54.04 33.80
CA LEU A 31 -19.17 -52.68 34.30
C LEU A 31 -18.96 -52.68 35.81
N THR A 32 -17.93 -51.99 36.26
CA THR A 32 -17.56 -51.82 37.68
C THR A 32 -17.42 -50.37 38.08
N ASP A 33 -17.44 -50.06 39.38
CA ASP A 33 -17.28 -48.70 39.91
C ASP A 33 -15.86 -48.14 39.71
N SER A 34 -14.88 -48.97 39.33
CA SER A 34 -13.51 -48.57 39.06
C SER A 34 -13.28 -48.10 37.60
N GLN A 35 -14.28 -48.19 36.78
CA GLN A 35 -14.21 -47.87 35.36
C GLN A 35 -15.09 -46.65 35.04
N ASP A 36 -14.53 -45.67 34.36
CA ASP A 36 -15.27 -44.50 33.92
C ASP A 36 -15.66 -44.54 32.43
N THR A 37 -14.93 -45.35 31.64
CA THR A 37 -15.15 -45.52 30.19
C THR A 37 -14.76 -46.93 29.78
N VAL A 38 -15.61 -47.58 29.00
CA VAL A 38 -15.38 -48.96 28.50
C VAL A 38 -15.83 -49.03 27.04
N SER A 39 -14.97 -49.57 26.15
CA SER A 39 -15.35 -49.86 24.76
C SER A 39 -16.12 -51.14 24.65
N ALA A 40 -17.26 -51.11 23.98
CA ALA A 40 -18.02 -52.34 23.69
C ALA A 40 -17.45 -53.12 22.48
N ALA A 41 -16.55 -52.53 21.71
CA ALA A 41 -16.06 -53.06 20.43
C ALA A 41 -15.53 -54.51 20.49
N PRO A 42 -14.74 -54.93 21.52
CA PRO A 42 -14.23 -56.31 21.61
C PRO A 42 -15.32 -57.38 21.88
N PHE A 43 -16.48 -56.93 22.37
CA PHE A 43 -17.60 -57.80 22.80
C PHE A 43 -18.73 -57.86 21.78
N MET A 44 -18.59 -57.16 20.64
CA MET A 44 -19.61 -57.01 19.61
C MET A 44 -19.69 -58.21 18.68
N ALA A 45 -20.90 -58.62 18.35
CA ALA A 45 -21.18 -59.42 17.18
C ALA A 45 -22.06 -58.62 16.20
N VAL A 46 -21.80 -58.76 14.92
CA VAL A 46 -22.37 -57.93 13.85
C VAL A 46 -23.16 -58.75 12.85
N LEU A 47 -24.32 -58.24 12.44
CA LEU A 47 -25.16 -58.80 11.38
C LEU A 47 -25.45 -57.70 10.34
N GLU A 48 -25.16 -57.94 9.06
CA GLU A 48 -25.54 -57.03 7.98
C GLU A 48 -26.99 -57.27 7.54
N ASP A 49 -27.76 -56.20 7.38
CA ASP A 49 -29.12 -56.24 6.82
C ASP A 49 -29.18 -55.39 5.53
N PRO A 50 -28.93 -56.00 4.35
CA PRO A 50 -29.01 -55.31 3.05
C PRO A 50 -30.42 -54.82 2.72
N SER A 51 -31.47 -55.48 3.32
CA SER A 51 -32.87 -55.12 3.06
C SER A 51 -33.31 -53.85 3.84
N ARG A 52 -32.61 -53.51 4.92
CA ARG A 52 -33.01 -52.49 5.90
C ARG A 52 -34.35 -52.74 6.58
N GLN A 53 -34.91 -53.93 6.42
CA GLN A 53 -36.27 -54.26 6.88
C GLN A 53 -36.30 -55.21 8.11
N LEU A 54 -35.16 -55.76 8.51
CA LEU A 54 -35.12 -56.67 9.66
C LEU A 54 -35.58 -55.91 10.94
N THR A 55 -36.53 -56.53 11.63
CA THR A 55 -37.05 -56.04 12.91
C THR A 55 -36.28 -56.64 14.07
N LEU A 56 -36.39 -56.01 15.24
CA LEU A 56 -35.79 -56.55 16.49
C LEU A 56 -36.26 -57.98 16.78
N GLN A 57 -37.56 -58.30 16.61
CA GLN A 57 -38.09 -59.66 16.83
C GLN A 57 -37.47 -60.69 15.89
N GLN A 58 -37.11 -60.31 14.66
CA GLN A 58 -36.47 -61.24 13.73
C GLN A 58 -35.02 -61.51 14.13
N VAL A 59 -34.25 -60.43 14.42
CA VAL A 59 -32.81 -60.57 14.72
C VAL A 59 -32.53 -61.17 16.08
N THR A 60 -33.52 -61.20 17.00
CA THR A 60 -33.44 -61.85 18.28
C THR A 60 -33.90 -63.31 18.23
N SER A 61 -34.42 -63.80 17.08
CA SER A 61 -34.85 -65.18 16.92
C SER A 61 -33.65 -66.13 16.78
N ALA A 62 -33.76 -67.38 17.20
CA ALA A 62 -32.72 -68.38 17.08
C ALA A 62 -32.24 -68.61 15.64
N ALA A 63 -33.06 -68.31 14.61
CA ALA A 63 -32.70 -68.42 13.20
C ALA A 63 -31.63 -67.44 12.76
N PHE A 64 -31.41 -66.33 13.50
CA PHE A 64 -30.40 -65.30 13.19
C PHE A 64 -29.21 -65.42 14.14
N ASP A 65 -29.20 -66.23 15.19
CA ASP A 65 -28.09 -66.31 16.14
C ASP A 65 -26.76 -66.69 15.49
N GLU A 66 -26.78 -67.67 14.59
CA GLU A 66 -25.56 -68.09 13.82
C GLU A 66 -25.13 -67.14 12.75
N LYS A 67 -25.96 -66.17 12.38
CA LYS A 67 -25.63 -65.19 11.33
C LYS A 67 -24.81 -63.98 11.84
N PHE A 68 -24.74 -63.81 13.17
CA PHE A 68 -23.90 -62.78 13.76
C PHE A 68 -22.44 -63.21 13.72
N THR A 69 -21.61 -62.36 13.16
CA THR A 69 -20.14 -62.53 13.11
C THR A 69 -19.49 -61.78 14.24
N VAL A 70 -18.68 -62.46 15.07
CA VAL A 70 -17.97 -61.83 16.20
C VAL A 70 -16.90 -60.88 15.70
N ASN A 71 -16.86 -59.69 16.27
CA ASN A 71 -15.80 -58.73 16.02
C ASN A 71 -14.49 -59.18 16.70
N THR A 72 -13.53 -59.66 15.94
CA THR A 72 -12.23 -60.11 16.47
C THR A 72 -11.24 -58.98 16.72
N SER A 73 -11.62 -57.75 16.38
CA SER A 73 -10.78 -56.56 16.51
C SER A 73 -11.05 -55.85 17.84
N GLN A 74 -10.00 -55.34 18.46
CA GLN A 74 -10.13 -54.39 19.59
C GLN A 74 -10.76 -53.04 19.16
N ASN A 75 -10.80 -52.78 17.87
CA ASN A 75 -11.37 -51.58 17.30
C ASN A 75 -12.85 -51.74 16.93
N ALA A 76 -13.55 -50.62 16.86
CA ALA A 76 -14.93 -50.61 16.42
C ALA A 76 -15.08 -51.16 15.00
N PRO A 77 -16.12 -52.00 14.72
CA PRO A 77 -16.37 -52.51 13.40
C PRO A 77 -16.58 -51.39 12.39
N SER A 78 -16.00 -51.58 11.21
CA SER A 78 -16.05 -50.61 10.10
C SER A 78 -16.58 -51.28 8.83
N PHE A 79 -17.58 -50.68 8.22
CA PHE A 79 -18.34 -51.30 7.12
C PHE A 79 -18.13 -50.62 5.75
N GLY A 80 -17.23 -49.64 5.71
CA GLY A 80 -17.01 -48.87 4.49
C GLY A 80 -18.23 -48.05 4.04
N ARG A 81 -18.35 -47.78 2.76
CA ARG A 81 -19.57 -47.20 2.19
C ARG A 81 -20.56 -48.32 1.92
N SER A 82 -21.59 -48.38 2.72
CA SER A 82 -22.66 -49.40 2.60
C SER A 82 -24.02 -48.74 2.76
N ARG A 83 -24.97 -49.22 1.98
CA ARG A 83 -26.38 -48.83 2.12
C ARG A 83 -27.16 -49.84 2.99
N SER A 84 -26.53 -50.87 3.54
CA SER A 84 -27.15 -51.82 4.43
C SER A 84 -27.42 -51.19 5.82
N ALA A 85 -28.40 -51.70 6.53
CA ALA A 85 -28.48 -51.53 7.97
C ALA A 85 -27.56 -52.56 8.64
N TYR A 86 -27.02 -52.23 9.79
CA TYR A 86 -26.19 -53.14 10.60
C TYR A 86 -26.80 -53.32 11.97
N TRP A 87 -26.94 -54.57 12.38
CA TRP A 87 -27.32 -54.93 13.73
C TRP A 87 -26.08 -55.37 14.48
N VAL A 88 -25.86 -54.78 15.65
CA VAL A 88 -24.80 -55.18 16.56
C VAL A 88 -25.39 -55.64 17.85
N ARG A 89 -24.87 -56.74 18.41
CA ARG A 89 -25.27 -57.23 19.74
C ARG A 89 -24.05 -57.47 20.62
N PHE A 90 -24.20 -57.25 21.92
CA PHE A 90 -23.24 -57.63 22.94
C PHE A 90 -23.95 -57.86 24.27
N THR A 91 -23.36 -58.72 25.12
CA THR A 91 -23.92 -59.05 26.48
C THR A 91 -23.18 -58.18 27.50
N LEU A 92 -23.95 -57.60 28.45
CA LEU A 92 -23.43 -56.69 29.46
C LEU A 92 -23.97 -57.12 30.84
N ILE A 93 -23.10 -57.10 31.87
CA ILE A 93 -23.45 -57.23 33.28
C ILE A 93 -23.04 -55.97 34.02
N ASN A 94 -24.01 -55.30 34.64
CA ASN A 94 -23.74 -54.10 35.42
C ASN A 94 -23.52 -54.49 36.91
N GLN A 95 -22.28 -54.42 37.39
CA GLN A 95 -21.90 -54.53 38.79
C GLN A 95 -21.68 -53.15 39.44
N SER A 96 -21.80 -52.06 38.65
CA SER A 96 -21.58 -50.73 39.14
C SER A 96 -22.80 -50.08 39.78
N SER A 97 -22.57 -49.17 40.71
CA SER A 97 -23.58 -48.27 41.26
C SER A 97 -23.83 -47.04 40.46
N LEU A 98 -22.97 -46.76 39.45
CA LEU A 98 -22.96 -45.56 38.68
C LEU A 98 -23.99 -45.58 37.54
N LYS A 99 -24.39 -44.39 37.08
CA LYS A 99 -25.26 -44.26 35.92
C LYS A 99 -24.42 -44.26 34.65
N TRP A 100 -24.75 -45.15 33.73
CA TRP A 100 -24.03 -45.34 32.47
C TRP A 100 -24.81 -44.85 31.27
N TYR A 101 -24.05 -44.32 30.28
CA TYR A 101 -24.56 -43.87 28.99
C TYR A 101 -23.81 -44.59 27.87
N ALA A 102 -24.51 -44.94 26.80
CA ALA A 102 -23.87 -45.34 25.57
C ALA A 102 -23.57 -44.09 24.73
N LEU A 103 -22.33 -43.95 24.31
CA LEU A 103 -21.91 -42.92 23.34
C LEU A 103 -21.58 -43.58 22.01
N SER A 104 -22.03 -42.98 20.94
CA SER A 104 -21.54 -43.32 19.62
C SER A 104 -20.96 -42.08 18.95
N ASP A 105 -19.93 -42.33 18.17
CA ASP A 105 -19.29 -41.30 17.38
C ASP A 105 -19.94 -41.18 15.97
N ALA A 106 -21.27 -41.05 15.90
CA ALA A 106 -22.00 -40.92 14.67
C ALA A 106 -21.65 -39.66 13.88
N PHE A 107 -21.60 -39.76 12.55
CA PHE A 107 -21.69 -38.60 11.66
C PHE A 107 -23.14 -38.10 11.58
N LEU A 108 -23.35 -36.87 11.08
CA LEU A 108 -24.62 -36.16 11.00
C LEU A 108 -25.76 -36.93 10.28
N GLU A 109 -25.43 -37.99 9.53
CA GLU A 109 -26.39 -38.76 8.70
C GLU A 109 -26.63 -40.16 9.23
N ASP A 110 -26.05 -40.53 10.40
CA ASP A 110 -26.15 -41.86 10.95
C ASP A 110 -27.29 -41.94 11.97
N GLU A 111 -28.19 -42.90 11.80
CA GLU A 111 -29.28 -43.19 12.72
C GLU A 111 -28.95 -44.43 13.56
N TYR A 112 -29.17 -44.34 14.86
CA TYR A 112 -28.92 -45.44 15.82
C TYR A 112 -30.13 -45.67 16.72
N ASP A 113 -30.55 -46.94 16.82
CA ASP A 113 -31.55 -47.38 17.75
C ASP A 113 -30.92 -48.35 18.75
N PHE A 114 -31.04 -48.10 20.05
CA PHE A 114 -30.53 -48.93 21.14
C PHE A 114 -31.66 -49.64 21.82
N TYR A 115 -31.57 -50.97 21.91
CA TYR A 115 -32.54 -51.84 22.55
C TYR A 115 -31.86 -52.64 23.64
N LEU A 116 -32.50 -52.71 24.84
CA LEU A 116 -32.05 -53.49 25.99
C LEU A 116 -33.02 -54.64 26.20
N LEU A 117 -32.51 -55.87 26.20
CA LEU A 117 -33.29 -57.10 26.45
C LEU A 117 -32.76 -57.78 27.67
N SER A 118 -33.67 -58.18 28.60
CA SER A 118 -33.35 -58.98 29.76
C SER A 118 -33.55 -60.47 29.42
N GLU A 119 -32.62 -61.35 29.82
CA GLU A 119 -32.78 -62.80 29.65
C GLU A 119 -33.98 -63.34 30.44
N GLY A 120 -34.93 -64.01 29.75
CA GLY A 120 -36.00 -64.76 30.37
C GLY A 120 -37.38 -64.11 30.48
N GLN A 121 -37.61 -62.93 29.93
CA GLN A 121 -38.95 -62.34 29.77
C GLN A 121 -39.32 -62.23 28.28
N ASP A 122 -40.67 -62.35 28.00
CA ASP A 122 -41.17 -61.96 26.64
C ASP A 122 -40.59 -60.64 26.18
N VAL A 123 -40.20 -60.58 24.91
CA VAL A 123 -39.41 -59.50 24.28
C VAL A 123 -40.03 -58.10 24.51
N THR A 124 -40.00 -57.63 25.75
CA THR A 124 -40.24 -56.20 26.07
C THR A 124 -38.91 -55.50 25.98
N ALA A 125 -38.56 -55.13 24.73
CA ALA A 125 -37.38 -54.32 24.48
C ALA A 125 -37.59 -52.92 25.08
N GLN A 126 -36.71 -52.54 26.02
CA GLN A 126 -36.68 -51.18 26.51
C GLN A 126 -35.82 -50.36 25.52
N TYR A 127 -36.45 -49.43 24.86
CA TYR A 127 -35.74 -48.45 24.00
C TYR A 127 -34.92 -47.49 24.87
N ALA A 128 -33.63 -47.36 24.59
CA ALA A 128 -32.80 -46.43 25.32
C ALA A 128 -33.11 -45.00 24.87
N ALA A 129 -33.49 -44.16 25.82
CA ALA A 129 -33.84 -42.77 25.52
C ALA A 129 -32.60 -41.96 25.07
N PRO A 130 -32.66 -41.28 23.95
CA PRO A 130 -31.57 -40.39 23.50
C PRO A 130 -31.45 -39.19 24.47
N VAL A 131 -30.22 -38.80 24.74
CA VAL A 131 -29.91 -37.60 25.55
C VAL A 131 -29.88 -36.39 24.63
N THR A 132 -30.88 -35.51 24.73
CA THR A 132 -31.11 -34.38 23.82
C THR A 132 -30.11 -33.25 23.94
N ASN A 133 -29.39 -33.14 25.08
CA ASN A 133 -28.50 -32.02 25.37
C ASN A 133 -27.02 -32.44 25.40
N TYR A 134 -26.64 -33.45 24.65
CA TYR A 134 -25.26 -33.88 24.55
C TYR A 134 -24.77 -33.83 23.10
N ARG A 135 -23.57 -33.33 22.91
CA ARG A 135 -22.95 -33.05 21.58
C ARG A 135 -22.84 -34.28 20.67
N ARG A 136 -22.65 -35.48 21.27
CA ARG A 136 -22.58 -36.73 20.52
C ARG A 136 -23.88 -37.50 20.76
N PRO A 137 -24.29 -38.33 19.81
CA PRO A 137 -25.38 -39.23 20.07
C PRO A 137 -25.10 -40.04 21.33
N ALA A 138 -25.92 -39.85 22.32
CA ALA A 138 -25.82 -40.50 23.63
C ALA A 138 -27.17 -41.07 24.02
N TRP A 139 -27.15 -42.21 24.67
CA TRP A 139 -28.35 -42.89 25.13
C TRP A 139 -28.20 -43.21 26.62
N SER A 140 -29.22 -42.88 27.41
CA SER A 140 -29.27 -43.24 28.81
C SER A 140 -29.64 -44.71 28.96
N LEU A 141 -28.75 -45.48 29.56
CA LEU A 141 -28.95 -46.92 29.76
C LEU A 141 -29.54 -47.18 31.15
N ALA A 142 -30.75 -47.76 31.18
CA ALA A 142 -31.35 -48.25 32.44
C ALA A 142 -30.85 -49.69 32.72
N LEU A 143 -29.69 -49.77 33.38
CA LEU A 143 -29.01 -51.07 33.63
C LEU A 143 -29.33 -51.61 35.00
N PRO A 144 -30.15 -52.71 35.15
CA PRO A 144 -30.33 -53.41 36.41
C PRO A 144 -28.99 -54.00 36.91
N ARG A 145 -28.84 -54.13 38.23
CA ARG A 145 -27.61 -54.66 38.82
C ARG A 145 -27.56 -56.17 38.72
N ALA A 146 -26.37 -56.69 38.44
CA ALA A 146 -25.99 -58.10 38.46
C ALA A 146 -26.85 -59.05 37.60
N MET A 147 -27.60 -58.47 36.63
CA MET A 147 -28.36 -59.29 35.67
C MET A 147 -27.69 -59.13 34.26
N PRO A 148 -27.53 -60.26 33.52
CA PRO A 148 -27.07 -60.21 32.17
C PRO A 148 -28.12 -59.52 31.26
N LEU A 149 -27.69 -58.54 30.50
CA LEU A 149 -28.51 -57.84 29.54
C LEU A 149 -27.89 -58.01 28.12
N GLN A 150 -28.75 -58.33 27.17
CA GLN A 150 -28.37 -58.28 25.77
C GLN A 150 -28.71 -56.90 25.20
N ILE A 151 -27.71 -56.20 24.68
CA ILE A 151 -27.88 -54.91 24.02
C ILE A 151 -27.83 -55.11 22.51
N TYR A 152 -28.86 -54.65 21.81
CA TYR A 152 -28.93 -54.62 20.37
C TYR A 152 -28.86 -53.16 19.88
N VAL A 153 -28.03 -52.92 18.91
CA VAL A 153 -27.91 -51.61 18.29
C VAL A 153 -28.19 -51.76 16.80
N ARG A 154 -29.23 -51.12 16.32
CA ARG A 154 -29.48 -50.98 14.87
C ARG A 154 -28.87 -49.69 14.40
N ALA A 155 -28.06 -49.77 13.38
CA ALA A 155 -27.41 -48.61 12.84
C ALA A 155 -27.64 -48.53 11.32
N THR A 156 -28.04 -47.36 10.83
CA THR A 156 -28.21 -47.08 9.43
C THR A 156 -27.37 -45.86 9.05
N ASN A 157 -26.86 -45.87 7.82
CA ASN A 157 -26.04 -44.77 7.31
C ASN A 157 -26.63 -44.22 6.03
N GLY A 158 -26.38 -42.94 5.73
CA GLY A 158 -26.68 -42.30 4.45
C GLY A 158 -25.75 -42.80 3.33
N ASP A 159 -24.73 -42.06 2.98
CA ASP A 159 -23.81 -42.38 1.87
C ASP A 159 -22.33 -42.24 2.25
N SER A 160 -22.01 -42.13 3.56
CA SER A 160 -20.64 -41.94 4.06
C SER A 160 -19.97 -43.25 4.49
N ALA A 161 -18.66 -43.27 4.75
CA ALA A 161 -17.97 -44.40 5.31
C ALA A 161 -18.46 -44.61 6.77
N PHE A 162 -18.92 -45.84 7.04
CA PHE A 162 -19.61 -46.17 8.27
C PHE A 162 -18.76 -46.98 9.23
N ARG A 163 -18.67 -46.55 10.47
CA ARG A 163 -18.01 -47.20 11.59
C ARG A 163 -18.90 -47.09 12.80
N LEU A 164 -19.00 -48.14 13.58
CA LEU A 164 -19.87 -48.20 14.75
C LEU A 164 -19.08 -48.30 16.06
N PRO A 165 -18.53 -47.18 16.58
CA PRO A 165 -17.98 -47.17 17.91
C PRO A 165 -19.09 -47.01 18.94
N VAL A 166 -19.18 -47.94 19.86
CA VAL A 166 -20.03 -47.82 21.04
C VAL A 166 -19.15 -47.83 22.27
N GLU A 167 -19.13 -46.70 22.96
CA GLU A 167 -18.43 -46.52 24.24
C GLU A 167 -19.48 -46.38 25.36
N LEU A 168 -19.27 -47.11 26.44
CA LEU A 168 -20.05 -46.94 27.67
C LEU A 168 -19.29 -46.02 28.61
N VAL A 169 -19.93 -44.95 29.06
CA VAL A 169 -19.30 -43.94 29.91
C VAL A 169 -20.17 -43.60 31.10
N THR A 170 -19.54 -43.28 32.23
CA THR A 170 -20.24 -42.76 33.41
C THR A 170 -20.70 -41.32 33.20
N ALA A 171 -21.68 -40.86 33.97
CA ALA A 171 -22.17 -39.48 33.90
C ALA A 171 -21.05 -38.46 34.13
N ASP A 172 -20.15 -38.73 35.07
CA ASP A 172 -19.04 -37.83 35.41
C ASP A 172 -17.98 -37.78 34.29
N ALA A 173 -17.62 -38.95 33.74
CA ALA A 173 -16.70 -39.02 32.60
C ALA A 173 -17.26 -38.34 31.36
N MET A 174 -18.57 -38.50 31.10
CA MET A 174 -19.28 -37.83 30.02
C MET A 174 -19.23 -36.32 30.19
N LEU A 175 -19.49 -35.80 31.39
CA LEU A 175 -19.45 -34.36 31.68
C LEU A 175 -18.04 -33.78 31.56
N GLU A 176 -17.04 -34.48 32.10
CA GLU A 176 -15.65 -34.00 32.06
C GLU A 176 -15.08 -33.99 30.63
N ARG A 177 -15.37 -35.04 29.85
CA ARG A 177 -15.03 -35.12 28.43
C ARG A 177 -15.69 -33.96 27.64
N SER A 178 -16.95 -33.64 27.95
CA SER A 178 -17.67 -32.51 27.37
C SER A 178 -17.00 -31.20 27.70
N LYS A 179 -16.69 -30.92 28.98
CA LYS A 179 -16.01 -29.70 29.43
C LYS A 179 -14.64 -29.51 28.75
N GLN A 180 -13.83 -30.59 28.65
CA GLN A 180 -12.52 -30.53 28.00
C GLN A 180 -12.65 -30.17 26.52
N ASN A 181 -13.58 -30.78 25.80
CA ASN A 181 -13.85 -30.47 24.40
C ASN A 181 -14.31 -29.01 24.22
N TYR A 182 -15.27 -28.55 25.06
CA TYR A 182 -15.75 -27.17 25.00
C TYR A 182 -14.61 -26.16 25.22
N ARG A 183 -13.74 -26.38 26.21
CA ARG A 183 -12.59 -25.51 26.48
C ARG A 183 -11.64 -25.44 25.26
N LEU A 184 -11.31 -26.59 24.67
CA LEU A 184 -10.42 -26.69 23.53
C LEU A 184 -10.99 -25.94 22.31
N TYR A 185 -12.25 -26.22 21.94
CA TYR A 185 -12.86 -25.57 20.78
C TYR A 185 -13.14 -24.10 21.00
N ALA A 186 -13.55 -23.69 22.19
CA ALA A 186 -13.72 -22.29 22.51
C ALA A 186 -12.39 -21.52 22.35
N ALA A 187 -11.28 -22.12 22.77
CA ALA A 187 -9.95 -21.53 22.58
C ALA A 187 -9.57 -21.44 21.10
N ILE A 188 -9.79 -22.49 20.31
CA ILE A 188 -9.49 -22.50 18.87
C ILE A 188 -10.34 -21.47 18.12
N TYR A 189 -11.67 -21.45 18.34
CA TYR A 189 -12.57 -20.50 17.68
C TYR A 189 -12.30 -19.07 18.12
N GLY A 190 -12.02 -18.85 19.41
CA GLY A 190 -11.60 -17.55 19.91
C GLY A 190 -10.34 -17.06 19.23
N ALA A 191 -9.33 -17.92 19.08
CA ALA A 191 -8.10 -17.58 18.37
C ALA A 191 -8.34 -17.28 16.88
N MET A 192 -9.20 -18.05 16.18
CA MET A 192 -9.58 -17.79 14.80
C MET A 192 -10.30 -16.45 14.65
N LEU A 193 -11.23 -16.11 15.55
CA LEU A 193 -11.95 -14.84 15.53
C LEU A 193 -11.03 -13.65 15.80
N VAL A 194 -10.10 -13.78 16.76
CA VAL A 194 -9.08 -12.75 17.02
C VAL A 194 -8.20 -12.56 15.79
N LEU A 195 -7.80 -13.64 15.13
CA LEU A 195 -7.00 -13.58 13.91
C LEU A 195 -7.78 -12.94 12.75
N ALA A 196 -9.08 -13.21 12.63
CA ALA A 196 -9.95 -12.55 11.65
C ALA A 196 -10.07 -11.06 11.94
N ALA A 197 -10.31 -10.66 13.20
CA ALA A 197 -10.37 -9.25 13.60
C ALA A 197 -9.05 -8.53 13.36
N TYR A 198 -7.90 -9.16 13.65
CA TYR A 198 -6.57 -8.62 13.37
C TYR A 198 -6.37 -8.38 11.86
N ASN A 199 -6.69 -9.36 11.02
CA ASN A 199 -6.55 -9.20 9.56
C ASN A 199 -7.55 -8.17 8.99
N LEU A 200 -8.75 -8.06 9.59
CA LEU A 200 -9.72 -7.03 9.22
C LEU A 200 -9.20 -5.62 9.57
N PHE A 201 -8.59 -5.46 10.74
CA PHE A 201 -7.91 -4.20 11.11
C PHE A 201 -6.80 -3.85 10.11
N LEU A 202 -5.97 -4.84 9.73
CA LEU A 202 -4.92 -4.64 8.72
C LEU A 202 -5.49 -4.27 7.35
N PHE A 203 -6.64 -4.84 6.96
CA PHE A 203 -7.33 -4.44 5.73
C PHE A 203 -7.70 -2.95 5.74
N PHE A 204 -8.29 -2.44 6.82
CA PHE A 204 -8.64 -1.01 6.92
C PHE A 204 -7.38 -0.11 6.97
N ALA A 205 -6.33 -0.55 7.65
CA ALA A 205 -5.08 0.21 7.78
C ALA A 205 -4.27 0.26 6.48
N LEU A 206 -4.20 -0.83 5.73
CA LEU A 206 -3.35 -0.98 4.55
C LEU A 206 -4.13 -0.95 3.23
N ARG A 207 -5.44 -1.10 3.26
CA ARG A 207 -6.36 -1.17 2.11
C ARG A 207 -5.99 -2.23 1.08
N GLU A 208 -5.33 -3.31 1.52
CA GLU A 208 -4.93 -4.43 0.68
C GLU A 208 -6.02 -5.53 0.71
N ILE A 209 -6.66 -5.79 -0.43
CA ILE A 209 -7.80 -6.75 -0.54
C ILE A 209 -7.40 -8.18 -0.14
N SER A 210 -6.12 -8.54 -0.20
CA SER A 210 -5.64 -9.85 0.24
C SER A 210 -5.95 -10.15 1.72
N TYR A 211 -5.97 -9.12 2.59
CA TYR A 211 -6.38 -9.29 3.99
C TYR A 211 -7.88 -9.60 4.11
N LEU A 212 -8.71 -8.93 3.31
CA LEU A 212 -10.15 -9.18 3.33
C LEU A 212 -10.48 -10.61 2.84
N SER A 213 -9.83 -11.10 1.79
CA SER A 213 -10.01 -12.48 1.31
C SER A 213 -9.57 -13.51 2.36
N LEU A 214 -8.52 -13.22 3.15
CA LEU A 214 -8.10 -14.07 4.26
C LEU A 214 -9.11 -14.04 5.41
N VAL A 215 -9.69 -12.87 5.75
CA VAL A 215 -10.76 -12.76 6.75
C VAL A 215 -11.95 -13.63 6.38
N VAL A 216 -12.42 -13.53 5.13
CA VAL A 216 -13.54 -14.34 4.64
C VAL A 216 -13.21 -15.84 4.73
N HIS A 217 -11.98 -16.22 4.37
CA HIS A 217 -11.53 -17.60 4.49
C HIS A 217 -11.54 -18.08 5.95
N ILE A 218 -11.00 -17.29 6.89
CA ILE A 218 -10.97 -17.62 8.32
C ILE A 218 -12.40 -17.82 8.85
N LEU A 219 -13.31 -16.90 8.55
CA LEU A 219 -14.70 -16.99 9.01
C LEU A 219 -15.43 -18.19 8.40
N ALA A 220 -15.23 -18.45 7.12
CA ALA A 220 -15.82 -19.61 6.44
C ALA A 220 -15.31 -20.93 7.03
N MET A 221 -14.00 -21.04 7.27
CA MET A 221 -13.42 -22.24 7.90
C MET A 221 -13.80 -22.39 9.37
N THR A 222 -14.00 -21.29 10.10
CA THR A 222 -14.55 -21.31 11.46
C THR A 222 -15.98 -21.86 11.44
N ALA A 223 -16.79 -21.44 10.45
CA ALA A 223 -18.14 -21.97 10.26
C ALA A 223 -18.14 -23.49 9.92
N VAL A 224 -17.25 -23.93 9.01
CA VAL A 224 -17.06 -25.37 8.71
C VAL A 224 -16.69 -26.14 9.97
N ALA A 225 -15.73 -25.65 10.75
CA ALA A 225 -15.30 -26.30 11.97
C ALA A 225 -16.44 -26.33 13.03
N HIS A 226 -17.26 -25.29 13.13
CA HIS A 226 -18.41 -25.23 14.02
C HIS A 226 -19.50 -26.24 13.61
N LEU A 227 -19.84 -26.28 12.33
CA LEU A 227 -20.84 -27.22 11.80
C LEU A 227 -20.40 -28.67 11.92
N SER A 228 -19.09 -28.95 11.80
CA SER A 228 -18.54 -30.28 12.04
C SER A 228 -18.50 -30.64 13.55
N ASN A 229 -18.40 -29.64 14.41
CA ASN A 229 -18.25 -29.80 15.86
C ASN A 229 -18.95 -28.67 16.62
N PRO A 230 -20.27 -28.66 16.68
CA PRO A 230 -21.03 -27.59 17.32
C PRO A 230 -20.65 -27.43 18.79
N VAL A 231 -20.09 -26.28 19.16
CA VAL A 231 -19.74 -25.92 20.53
C VAL A 231 -20.90 -25.18 21.21
N PHE A 232 -21.67 -24.42 20.44
CA PHE A 232 -22.77 -23.59 20.95
C PHE A 232 -24.11 -24.11 20.40
N GLU A 233 -24.79 -24.94 21.18
CA GLU A 233 -26.13 -25.46 20.84
C GLU A 233 -27.23 -24.39 20.80
N GLY A 234 -26.97 -23.18 21.35
CA GLY A 234 -27.95 -22.10 21.41
C GLY A 234 -28.20 -21.39 20.07
N ILE A 235 -27.46 -21.71 18.99
CA ILE A 235 -27.72 -21.21 17.62
C ILE A 235 -28.47 -22.28 16.82
N GLY A 236 -29.52 -22.80 17.43
CA GLY A 236 -30.26 -23.98 16.99
C GLY A 236 -30.94 -23.90 15.63
N PHE A 237 -31.10 -22.73 15.04
CA PHE A 237 -31.69 -22.63 13.70
C PHE A 237 -30.78 -23.20 12.58
N LEU A 238 -29.50 -23.41 12.84
CA LEU A 238 -28.53 -24.00 11.91
C LEU A 238 -28.51 -25.54 11.96
N HIS A 239 -29.07 -26.16 12.97
CA HIS A 239 -28.99 -27.61 13.18
C HIS A 239 -30.06 -28.39 12.38
N ASP A 240 -31.23 -27.79 12.12
CA ASP A 240 -32.38 -28.45 11.48
C ASP A 240 -32.32 -28.44 9.92
N THR A 241 -31.30 -27.86 9.32
CA THR A 241 -31.33 -27.52 7.90
C THR A 241 -30.43 -28.39 7.01
N GLY A 242 -29.87 -29.48 7.53
CA GLY A 242 -29.24 -30.53 6.73
C GLY A 242 -27.89 -30.15 6.04
N SER A 243 -27.49 -30.95 5.07
CA SER A 243 -26.19 -30.87 4.35
C SER A 243 -25.90 -29.54 3.65
N HIS A 244 -26.93 -28.71 3.42
CA HIS A 244 -26.81 -27.41 2.78
C HIS A 244 -25.89 -26.44 3.50
N PHE A 245 -25.98 -26.41 4.84
CA PHE A 245 -25.21 -25.47 5.65
C PHE A 245 -23.73 -25.84 5.75
N PHE A 246 -23.38 -27.13 5.58
CA PHE A 246 -22.00 -27.57 5.59
C PHE A 246 -21.25 -27.25 4.28
N THR A 247 -21.90 -27.42 3.14
CA THR A 247 -21.27 -27.24 1.82
C THR A 247 -21.04 -25.77 1.47
N THR A 248 -21.94 -24.87 1.84
CA THR A 248 -21.85 -23.42 1.54
C THR A 248 -20.60 -22.75 2.12
N PRO A 249 -20.29 -22.84 3.44
CA PRO A 249 -19.06 -22.26 3.98
C PRO A 249 -17.80 -22.85 3.36
N LEU A 250 -17.81 -24.11 2.98
CA LEU A 250 -16.65 -24.74 2.35
C LEU A 250 -16.38 -24.18 0.95
N TYR A 251 -17.41 -23.92 0.13
CA TYR A 251 -17.24 -23.20 -1.15
C TYR A 251 -16.76 -21.78 -0.96
N ILE A 252 -17.28 -21.05 0.03
CA ILE A 252 -16.80 -19.69 0.37
C ILE A 252 -15.33 -19.74 0.76
N ALA A 253 -14.91 -20.74 1.52
CA ALA A 253 -13.50 -20.93 1.89
C ALA A 253 -12.61 -21.20 0.67
N ILE A 254 -13.07 -22.04 -0.28
CA ILE A 254 -12.35 -22.32 -1.52
C ILE A 254 -12.19 -21.03 -2.36
N ILE A 255 -13.28 -20.30 -2.60
CA ILE A 255 -13.29 -19.06 -3.38
C ILE A 255 -12.34 -18.04 -2.76
N SER A 256 -12.51 -17.78 -1.46
CA SER A 256 -11.71 -16.79 -0.74
C SER A 256 -10.22 -17.14 -0.72
N PHE A 257 -9.87 -18.42 -0.63
CA PHE A 257 -8.48 -18.87 -0.67
C PHE A 257 -7.87 -18.80 -2.08
N CYS A 258 -8.65 -19.07 -3.12
CA CYS A 258 -8.24 -18.83 -4.50
C CYS A 258 -7.94 -17.33 -4.74
N LEU A 259 -8.84 -16.44 -4.31
CA LEU A 259 -8.65 -14.99 -4.39
C LEU A 259 -7.42 -14.53 -3.60
N PHE A 260 -7.26 -15.03 -2.38
CA PHE A 260 -6.09 -14.77 -1.55
C PHE A 260 -4.79 -15.15 -2.26
N THR A 261 -4.73 -16.37 -2.82
CA THR A 261 -3.54 -16.87 -3.54
C THR A 261 -3.23 -16.03 -4.76
N GLN A 262 -4.25 -15.63 -5.52
CA GLN A 262 -4.08 -14.75 -6.69
C GLN A 262 -3.43 -13.42 -6.32
N GLN A 263 -3.85 -12.83 -5.22
CA GLN A 263 -3.35 -11.53 -4.76
C GLN A 263 -1.98 -11.64 -4.08
N LEU A 264 -1.78 -12.69 -3.29
CA LEU A 264 -0.51 -12.91 -2.60
C LEU A 264 0.63 -13.17 -3.60
N LEU A 265 0.41 -14.08 -4.56
CA LEU A 265 1.40 -14.47 -5.56
C LEU A 265 1.36 -13.64 -6.84
N GLN A 266 0.49 -12.61 -6.92
CA GLN A 266 0.32 -11.76 -8.11
C GLN A 266 0.17 -12.58 -9.41
N THR A 267 -0.66 -13.64 -9.38
CA THR A 267 -0.74 -14.65 -10.43
C THR A 267 -1.09 -14.08 -11.80
N LYS A 268 -1.81 -12.96 -11.86
CA LYS A 268 -2.14 -12.26 -13.11
C LYS A 268 -0.90 -11.93 -13.93
N TYR A 269 0.18 -11.53 -13.26
CA TYR A 269 1.43 -11.10 -13.91
C TYR A 269 2.48 -12.22 -13.95
N GLN A 270 2.61 -12.98 -12.86
CA GLN A 270 3.63 -14.01 -12.74
C GLN A 270 3.22 -15.33 -13.38
N THR A 271 1.98 -15.78 -13.19
CA THR A 271 1.50 -17.09 -13.67
C THR A 271 0.13 -17.00 -14.34
N PRO A 272 -0.01 -16.35 -15.52
CA PRO A 272 -1.31 -16.03 -16.12
C PRO A 272 -2.20 -17.24 -16.42
N ARG A 273 -1.61 -18.38 -16.79
CA ARG A 273 -2.36 -19.63 -17.02
C ARG A 273 -3.02 -20.14 -15.73
N HIS A 274 -2.28 -20.11 -14.61
CA HIS A 274 -2.82 -20.52 -13.31
C HIS A 274 -3.86 -19.53 -12.80
N HIS A 275 -3.69 -18.23 -13.08
CA HIS A 275 -4.71 -17.23 -12.81
C HIS A 275 -6.05 -17.54 -13.49
N GLN A 276 -6.02 -17.95 -14.76
CA GLN A 276 -7.22 -18.38 -15.50
C GLN A 276 -7.85 -19.65 -14.89
N LEU A 277 -7.03 -20.64 -14.49
CA LEU A 277 -7.52 -21.84 -13.82
C LEU A 277 -8.18 -21.53 -12.48
N LEU A 278 -7.58 -20.66 -11.68
CA LEU A 278 -8.19 -20.23 -10.40
C LEU A 278 -9.50 -19.47 -10.62
N ASN A 279 -9.59 -18.62 -11.65
CA ASN A 279 -10.84 -17.95 -12.01
C ASN A 279 -11.90 -18.94 -12.49
N ALA A 280 -11.54 -19.96 -13.25
CA ALA A 280 -12.46 -21.01 -13.65
C ALA A 280 -13.01 -21.79 -12.45
N LEU A 281 -12.15 -22.13 -11.48
CA LEU A 281 -12.58 -22.77 -10.22
C LEU A 281 -13.55 -21.89 -9.43
N ILE A 282 -13.26 -20.60 -9.30
CA ILE A 282 -14.18 -19.64 -8.66
C ILE A 282 -15.52 -19.62 -9.40
N GLY A 283 -15.48 -19.54 -10.75
CA GLY A 283 -16.67 -19.54 -11.58
C GLY A 283 -17.53 -20.81 -11.45
N VAL A 284 -16.91 -21.97 -11.24
CA VAL A 284 -17.59 -23.24 -10.97
C VAL A 284 -18.18 -23.27 -9.56
N CYS A 285 -17.43 -22.77 -8.56
CA CYS A 285 -17.89 -22.79 -7.16
C CYS A 285 -19.12 -21.89 -6.93
N LEU A 286 -19.21 -20.74 -7.61
CA LEU A 286 -20.30 -19.79 -7.41
C LEU A 286 -21.71 -20.40 -7.61
N PRO A 287 -22.06 -21.06 -8.73
CA PRO A 287 -23.38 -21.68 -8.89
C PRO A 287 -23.56 -22.91 -7.96
N LEU A 288 -22.48 -23.61 -7.63
CA LEU A 288 -22.55 -24.79 -6.78
C LEU A 288 -22.90 -24.46 -5.32
N ILE A 289 -22.62 -23.28 -4.84
CA ILE A 289 -23.08 -22.78 -3.52
C ILE A 289 -24.62 -22.94 -3.39
N LEU A 290 -25.36 -22.66 -4.46
CA LEU A 290 -26.82 -22.67 -4.44
C LEU A 290 -27.42 -24.06 -4.69
N ILE A 291 -26.69 -24.94 -5.38
CA ILE A 291 -27.26 -26.19 -5.92
C ILE A 291 -26.86 -27.41 -5.08
N THR A 292 -25.63 -27.47 -4.58
CA THR A 292 -25.03 -28.69 -4.01
C THR A 292 -25.74 -29.18 -2.75
N GLY A 293 -26.31 -28.26 -1.99
CA GLY A 293 -27.08 -28.63 -0.82
C GLY A 293 -28.36 -29.40 -1.12
N TRP A 294 -28.89 -29.29 -2.34
CA TRP A 294 -30.15 -29.95 -2.79
C TRP A 294 -29.89 -31.27 -3.51
N ILE A 295 -28.65 -31.61 -3.80
CA ILE A 295 -28.28 -32.80 -4.56
C ILE A 295 -27.86 -33.91 -3.59
N PRO A 296 -28.46 -35.11 -3.64
CA PRO A 296 -27.94 -36.28 -2.93
C PRO A 296 -26.46 -36.50 -3.28
N GLY A 297 -25.60 -36.63 -2.29
CA GLY A 297 -24.15 -36.75 -2.50
C GLY A 297 -23.42 -35.42 -2.75
N GLY A 298 -24.00 -34.26 -2.43
CA GLY A 298 -23.39 -32.94 -2.56
C GLY A 298 -22.08 -32.78 -1.82
N THR A 299 -21.88 -33.49 -0.72
CA THR A 299 -20.61 -33.57 0.03
C THR A 299 -19.49 -34.18 -0.80
N LEU A 300 -19.79 -35.17 -1.63
CA LEU A 300 -18.80 -35.76 -2.56
C LEU A 300 -18.36 -34.76 -3.62
N VAL A 301 -19.29 -33.94 -4.13
CA VAL A 301 -19.00 -32.91 -5.13
C VAL A 301 -18.06 -31.86 -4.54
N VAL A 302 -18.35 -31.30 -3.37
CA VAL A 302 -17.52 -30.30 -2.74
C VAL A 302 -16.14 -30.83 -2.34
N ASN A 303 -16.04 -32.09 -1.88
CA ASN A 303 -14.76 -32.74 -1.58
C ASN A 303 -13.92 -32.94 -2.85
N SER A 304 -14.54 -33.33 -3.96
CA SER A 304 -13.85 -33.47 -5.25
C SER A 304 -13.32 -32.13 -5.77
N ILE A 305 -14.10 -31.07 -5.66
CA ILE A 305 -13.68 -29.72 -6.03
C ILE A 305 -12.56 -29.22 -5.11
N SER A 306 -12.64 -29.49 -3.81
CA SER A 306 -11.58 -29.17 -2.84
C SER A 306 -10.26 -29.82 -3.23
N MET A 307 -10.30 -31.10 -3.64
CA MET A 307 -9.10 -31.83 -4.10
C MET A 307 -8.52 -31.23 -5.39
N ILE A 308 -9.36 -30.94 -6.39
CA ILE A 308 -8.94 -30.27 -7.61
C ILE A 308 -8.32 -28.92 -7.30
N THR A 309 -8.95 -28.13 -6.42
CA THR A 309 -8.44 -26.83 -5.98
C THR A 309 -7.06 -26.97 -5.33
N MET A 310 -6.88 -27.94 -4.45
CA MET A 310 -5.57 -28.22 -3.83
C MET A 310 -4.49 -28.54 -4.85
N LEU A 311 -4.80 -29.34 -5.89
CA LEU A 311 -3.86 -29.66 -6.98
C LEU A 311 -3.50 -28.41 -7.80
N VAL A 312 -4.48 -27.56 -8.12
CA VAL A 312 -4.25 -26.30 -8.85
C VAL A 312 -3.40 -25.34 -8.02
N LEU A 313 -3.70 -25.18 -6.73
CA LEU A 313 -2.93 -24.35 -5.80
C LEU A 313 -1.49 -24.86 -5.63
N PHE A 314 -1.31 -26.17 -5.56
CA PHE A 314 0.02 -26.79 -5.49
C PHE A 314 0.82 -26.53 -6.77
N SER A 315 0.22 -26.75 -7.94
CA SER A 315 0.82 -26.43 -9.24
C SER A 315 1.17 -24.94 -9.37
N THR A 316 0.27 -24.06 -8.88
CA THR A 316 0.48 -22.61 -8.83
C THR A 316 1.68 -22.26 -7.96
N SER A 317 1.77 -22.87 -6.77
CA SER A 317 2.87 -22.61 -5.81
C SER A 317 4.23 -23.08 -6.34
N ILE A 318 4.30 -24.25 -7.03
CA ILE A 318 5.51 -24.74 -7.69
C ILE A 318 5.94 -23.80 -8.82
N THR A 319 4.98 -23.35 -9.64
CA THR A 319 5.29 -22.48 -10.77
C THR A 319 5.80 -21.12 -10.28
N ALA A 320 5.18 -20.54 -9.24
CA ALA A 320 5.64 -19.33 -8.59
C ALA A 320 7.03 -19.51 -7.93
N LEU A 321 7.28 -20.67 -7.32
CA LEU A 321 8.58 -21.01 -6.73
C LEU A 321 9.71 -20.99 -7.77
N ARG A 322 9.47 -21.53 -8.97
CA ARG A 322 10.44 -21.54 -10.07
C ARG A 322 10.83 -20.13 -10.55
N GLN A 323 9.97 -19.13 -10.32
CA GLN A 323 10.24 -17.74 -10.65
C GLN A 323 11.05 -17.00 -9.57
N GLY A 324 11.33 -17.63 -8.42
CA GLY A 324 12.37 -17.19 -7.48
C GLY A 324 11.97 -16.19 -6.40
N GLY A 325 10.68 -15.88 -6.20
CA GLY A 325 10.22 -14.95 -5.18
C GLY A 325 10.34 -15.48 -3.74
N ARG A 326 10.73 -14.62 -2.75
CA ARG A 326 10.75 -15.01 -1.32
C ARG A 326 9.37 -15.44 -0.83
N ILE A 327 8.33 -14.68 -1.18
CA ILE A 327 6.94 -14.94 -0.81
C ILE A 327 6.49 -16.30 -1.36
N ALA A 328 6.84 -16.63 -2.62
CA ALA A 328 6.50 -17.91 -3.23
C ALA A 328 7.15 -19.08 -2.49
N ARG A 329 8.39 -18.94 -2.00
CA ARG A 329 9.07 -19.98 -1.18
C ARG A 329 8.36 -20.25 0.12
N TYR A 330 8.00 -19.18 0.87
CA TYR A 330 7.26 -19.32 2.12
C TYR A 330 5.87 -19.93 1.88
N PHE A 331 5.15 -19.44 0.88
CA PHE A 331 3.83 -19.98 0.54
C PHE A 331 3.90 -21.45 0.15
N PHE A 332 4.87 -21.85 -0.68
CA PHE A 332 5.07 -23.26 -1.04
C PHE A 332 5.36 -24.14 0.18
N SER A 333 6.26 -23.72 1.07
CA SER A 333 6.62 -24.49 2.28
C SER A 333 5.42 -24.69 3.20
N ILE A 334 4.61 -23.65 3.40
CA ILE A 334 3.42 -23.70 4.23
C ILE A 334 2.34 -24.56 3.57
N PHE A 335 2.13 -24.38 2.27
CA PHE A 335 1.15 -25.15 1.52
C PHE A 335 1.52 -26.64 1.46
N PHE A 336 2.79 -26.96 1.29
CA PHE A 336 3.30 -28.32 1.35
C PHE A 336 3.03 -28.99 2.71
N PHE A 337 3.25 -28.24 3.80
CA PHE A 337 2.92 -28.71 5.14
C PHE A 337 1.42 -29.02 5.30
N VAL A 338 0.56 -28.12 4.82
CA VAL A 338 -0.91 -28.33 4.85
C VAL A 338 -1.32 -29.50 3.98
N LEU A 339 -0.75 -29.64 2.79
CA LEU A 339 -1.01 -30.79 1.91
C LEU A 339 -0.64 -32.09 2.62
N PHE A 340 0.50 -32.14 3.30
CA PHE A 340 0.92 -33.30 4.10
C PHE A 340 -0.03 -33.60 5.24
N LEU A 341 -0.62 -32.56 5.86
CA LEU A 341 -1.61 -32.70 6.94
C LEU A 341 -2.97 -33.16 6.43
N VAL A 342 -3.41 -32.68 5.26
CA VAL A 342 -4.77 -32.93 4.71
C VAL A 342 -4.83 -34.17 3.83
N ALA A 343 -3.77 -34.48 3.08
CA ALA A 343 -3.75 -35.58 2.11
C ALA A 343 -4.09 -36.95 2.73
N PRO A 344 -3.59 -37.34 3.91
CA PRO A 344 -3.98 -38.62 4.54
C PRO A 344 -5.48 -38.71 4.79
N ASN A 345 -6.11 -37.61 5.16
CA ASN A 345 -7.56 -37.58 5.42
C ASN A 345 -8.39 -37.72 4.17
N VAL A 346 -8.01 -37.02 3.09
CA VAL A 346 -8.66 -37.15 1.79
C VAL A 346 -8.53 -38.58 1.28
N LEU A 347 -7.36 -39.19 1.45
CA LEU A 347 -7.12 -40.59 1.07
C LEU A 347 -7.99 -41.56 1.88
N VAL A 348 -8.06 -41.37 3.19
CA VAL A 348 -8.90 -42.22 4.05
C VAL A 348 -10.37 -42.06 3.70
N LEU A 349 -10.90 -40.85 3.51
CA LEU A 349 -12.29 -40.60 3.12
C LEU A 349 -12.62 -41.12 1.72
N THR A 350 -11.67 -41.04 0.79
CA THR A 350 -11.91 -41.40 -0.61
C THR A 350 -11.72 -42.91 -0.84
N PHE A 351 -10.70 -43.53 -0.22
CA PHE A 351 -10.29 -44.92 -0.46
C PHE A 351 -10.58 -45.86 0.68
N ASN A 352 -11.28 -45.39 1.72
CA ASN A 352 -11.75 -46.22 2.85
C ASN A 352 -10.63 -47.04 3.55
N VAL A 353 -9.49 -46.41 3.79
CA VAL A 353 -8.37 -47.03 4.51
C VAL A 353 -8.72 -47.12 6.00
N THR A 354 -9.03 -48.31 6.48
CA THR A 354 -9.69 -48.53 7.79
C THR A 354 -8.79 -48.54 9.03
N HIS A 355 -7.46 -48.34 8.86
CA HIS A 355 -6.52 -48.52 9.97
C HIS A 355 -6.22 -47.27 10.83
N TRP A 356 -6.75 -46.09 10.47
CA TRP A 356 -6.51 -44.86 11.22
C TRP A 356 -7.78 -44.34 11.88
N ASP A 357 -7.65 -43.86 13.13
CA ASP A 357 -8.71 -43.11 13.78
C ASP A 357 -8.85 -41.72 13.19
N VAL A 358 -9.45 -41.70 12.02
CA VAL A 358 -9.67 -40.50 11.21
C VAL A 358 -10.42 -39.42 11.98
N LYS A 359 -11.30 -39.86 12.90
CA LYS A 359 -12.20 -38.98 13.60
C LYS A 359 -11.49 -38.17 14.69
N ALA A 360 -10.62 -38.80 15.49
CA ALA A 360 -9.80 -38.11 16.46
C ALA A 360 -8.93 -37.05 15.75
N PHE A 361 -8.44 -37.34 14.54
CA PHE A 361 -7.68 -36.41 13.73
C PHE A 361 -8.53 -35.23 13.26
N TYR A 362 -9.73 -35.46 12.69
CA TYR A 362 -10.61 -34.39 12.24
C TYR A 362 -11.06 -33.48 13.38
N VAL A 363 -11.36 -34.06 14.49
CA VAL A 363 -11.91 -33.35 15.64
C VAL A 363 -10.87 -32.49 16.35
N THR A 364 -9.60 -32.92 16.40
CA THR A 364 -8.56 -32.23 17.18
C THR A 364 -7.41 -31.69 16.35
N ALA A 365 -6.80 -32.50 15.50
CA ALA A 365 -5.58 -32.11 14.79
C ALA A 365 -5.85 -31.15 13.63
N MET A 366 -6.96 -31.34 12.90
CA MET A 366 -7.28 -30.50 11.73
C MET A 366 -7.58 -29.05 12.12
N PRO A 367 -8.42 -28.71 13.12
CA PRO A 367 -8.66 -27.34 13.53
C PRO A 367 -7.39 -26.64 14.04
N ILE A 368 -6.55 -27.35 14.82
CA ILE A 368 -5.26 -26.83 15.30
C ILE A 368 -4.32 -26.59 14.13
N GLY A 369 -4.16 -27.57 13.23
CA GLY A 369 -3.34 -27.44 12.02
C GLY A 369 -3.80 -26.29 11.13
N HIS A 370 -5.11 -26.09 11.00
CA HIS A 370 -5.67 -24.98 10.25
C HIS A 370 -5.39 -23.63 10.92
N LEU A 371 -5.50 -23.51 12.23
CA LEU A 371 -5.12 -22.32 12.98
C LEU A 371 -3.64 -21.97 12.76
N ILE A 372 -2.74 -22.94 12.85
CA ILE A 372 -1.31 -22.77 12.59
C ILE A 372 -1.09 -22.28 11.13
N PHE A 373 -1.77 -22.90 10.18
CA PHE A 373 -1.71 -22.50 8.77
C PHE A 373 -2.12 -21.02 8.57
N LEU A 374 -3.23 -20.61 9.18
CA LEU A 374 -3.73 -19.24 9.09
C LEU A 374 -2.77 -18.23 9.73
N LEU A 375 -2.16 -18.57 10.86
CA LEU A 375 -1.11 -17.75 11.49
C LEU A 375 0.09 -17.57 10.56
N LEU A 376 0.55 -18.67 9.95
CA LEU A 376 1.68 -18.61 9.02
C LEU A 376 1.36 -17.80 7.76
N LEU A 377 0.13 -17.87 7.24
CA LEU A 377 -0.32 -17.03 6.13
C LEU A 377 -0.32 -15.54 6.50
N SER A 378 -0.76 -15.20 7.71
CA SER A 378 -0.72 -13.81 8.20
C SER A 378 0.71 -13.28 8.31
N VAL A 379 1.67 -14.12 8.72
CA VAL A 379 3.10 -13.76 8.74
C VAL A 379 3.65 -13.50 7.33
N ILE A 380 3.28 -14.35 6.35
CA ILE A 380 3.71 -14.12 4.95
C ILE A 380 3.17 -12.78 4.41
N GLN A 381 1.92 -12.45 4.73
CA GLN A 381 1.36 -11.17 4.33
C GLN A 381 2.11 -9.99 4.94
N MET A 382 2.48 -10.08 6.22
CA MET A 382 3.30 -9.06 6.87
C MET A 382 4.66 -8.89 6.17
N GLU A 383 5.31 -9.98 5.79
CA GLU A 383 6.58 -9.93 5.04
C GLU A 383 6.40 -9.30 3.64
N LYS A 384 5.26 -9.56 2.96
CA LYS A 384 4.93 -8.89 1.69
C LYS A 384 4.85 -7.37 1.87
N VAL A 385 4.14 -6.90 2.90
CA VAL A 385 4.01 -5.48 3.18
C VAL A 385 5.36 -4.85 3.53
N ARG A 386 6.17 -5.55 4.34
CA ARG A 386 7.52 -5.11 4.69
C ARG A 386 8.41 -4.94 3.47
N THR A 387 8.44 -5.93 2.56
CA THR A 387 9.26 -5.86 1.34
C THR A 387 8.82 -4.74 0.40
N LEU A 388 7.50 -4.50 0.29
CA LEU A 388 6.96 -3.37 -0.50
C LEU A 388 7.36 -2.03 0.11
N ARG A 389 7.27 -1.87 1.43
CA ARG A 389 7.71 -0.63 2.12
C ARG A 389 9.20 -0.38 1.94
N GLU A 390 10.04 -1.41 2.10
CA GLU A 390 11.48 -1.28 1.88
C GLU A 390 11.81 -0.87 0.45
N ALA A 391 11.10 -1.43 -0.55
CA ALA A 391 11.27 -1.04 -1.95
C ALA A 391 10.84 0.42 -2.18
N MET A 392 9.69 0.85 -1.65
CA MET A 392 9.23 2.24 -1.73
C MET A 392 10.21 3.22 -1.07
N GLN A 393 10.71 2.87 0.12
CA GLN A 393 11.69 3.71 0.83
C GLN A 393 13.01 3.85 0.06
N ARG A 394 13.50 2.77 -0.55
CA ARG A 394 14.70 2.81 -1.40
C ARG A 394 14.51 3.70 -2.62
N THR A 395 13.36 3.60 -3.27
CA THR A 395 13.03 4.45 -4.43
C THR A 395 12.91 5.92 -4.02
N ALA A 396 12.24 6.21 -2.91
CA ALA A 396 12.12 7.56 -2.37
C ALA A 396 13.50 8.15 -1.99
N ALA A 397 14.35 7.37 -1.30
CA ALA A 397 15.69 7.78 -0.94
C ALA A 397 16.58 8.03 -2.17
N ALA A 398 16.49 7.19 -3.19
CA ALA A 398 17.22 7.38 -4.44
C ALA A 398 16.77 8.67 -5.18
N ASN A 399 15.47 8.94 -5.23
CA ASN A 399 14.95 10.17 -5.83
C ASN A 399 15.38 11.41 -5.03
N GLN A 400 15.36 11.35 -3.72
CA GLN A 400 15.82 12.46 -2.87
C GLN A 400 17.31 12.71 -3.02
N ALA A 401 18.14 11.66 -3.09
CA ALA A 401 19.57 11.77 -3.35
C ALA A 401 19.85 12.39 -4.73
N LYS A 402 19.10 11.99 -5.77
CA LYS A 402 19.18 12.58 -7.12
C LYS A 402 18.88 14.09 -7.09
N SER A 403 17.83 14.49 -6.39
CA SER A 403 17.42 15.89 -6.29
C SER A 403 18.44 16.73 -5.51
N SER A 404 18.94 16.23 -4.38
CA SER A 404 19.98 16.89 -3.58
C SER A 404 21.30 17.05 -4.37
N PHE A 405 21.71 16.02 -5.11
CA PHE A 405 22.89 16.06 -5.97
C PHE A 405 22.77 17.15 -7.04
N LEU A 406 21.62 17.22 -7.74
CA LEU A 406 21.37 18.24 -8.76
C LEU A 406 21.32 19.67 -8.17
N ALA A 407 20.77 19.82 -6.96
CA ALA A 407 20.77 21.11 -6.27
C ALA A 407 22.19 21.58 -5.92
N THR A 408 23.04 20.67 -5.42
CA THR A 408 24.44 20.96 -5.11
C THR A 408 25.23 21.33 -6.38
N ILE A 409 25.14 20.52 -7.43
CA ILE A 409 25.80 20.81 -8.73
C ILE A 409 25.37 22.17 -9.27
N ASN A 410 24.08 22.53 -9.18
CA ASN A 410 23.61 23.82 -9.64
C ASN A 410 24.25 24.99 -8.86
N HIS A 411 24.35 24.84 -7.53
CA HIS A 411 25.03 25.85 -6.71
C HIS A 411 26.51 26.00 -7.10
N GLU A 412 27.23 24.88 -7.19
CA GLU A 412 28.63 24.83 -7.56
C GLU A 412 28.95 25.38 -8.97
N LEU A 413 28.00 25.24 -9.89
CA LEU A 413 28.14 25.79 -11.26
C LEU A 413 27.65 27.23 -11.37
N ARG A 414 26.70 27.68 -10.53
CA ARG A 414 26.21 29.07 -10.54
C ARG A 414 27.29 30.05 -10.13
N THR A 415 28.10 29.73 -9.14
CA THR A 415 29.19 30.57 -8.63
C THR A 415 30.21 30.96 -9.72
N PRO A 416 30.83 30.02 -10.46
CA PRO A 416 31.75 30.40 -11.53
C PRO A 416 31.06 31.14 -12.70
N LEU A 417 29.79 30.82 -13.01
CA LEU A 417 29.04 31.52 -14.04
C LEU A 417 28.75 32.98 -13.67
N ASN A 418 28.36 33.21 -12.41
CA ASN A 418 28.17 34.57 -11.90
C ASN A 418 29.48 35.35 -11.95
N ALA A 419 30.62 34.77 -11.59
CA ALA A 419 31.93 35.37 -11.71
C ALA A 419 32.27 35.76 -13.14
N ILE A 420 32.01 34.87 -14.12
CA ILE A 420 32.22 35.17 -15.56
C ILE A 420 31.32 36.34 -16.01
N THR A 421 30.05 36.35 -15.59
CA THR A 421 29.12 37.44 -15.95
C THR A 421 29.53 38.76 -15.33
N SER A 422 29.97 38.77 -14.07
CA SER A 422 30.45 39.97 -13.37
C SER A 422 31.72 40.54 -14.02
N LEU A 423 32.67 39.69 -14.39
CA LEU A 423 33.88 40.09 -15.13
C LEU A 423 33.55 40.69 -16.49
N GLY A 424 32.59 40.13 -17.23
CA GLY A 424 32.07 40.70 -18.46
C GLY A 424 31.50 42.10 -18.26
N THR A 425 30.70 42.29 -17.22
CA THR A 425 30.11 43.59 -16.86
C THR A 425 31.19 44.59 -16.47
N LEU A 426 32.19 44.21 -15.70
CA LEU A 426 33.31 45.08 -15.33
C LEU A 426 34.17 45.50 -16.57
N LEU A 427 34.44 44.56 -17.49
CA LEU A 427 35.13 44.86 -18.74
C LEU A 427 34.37 45.90 -19.57
N ARG A 428 33.05 45.88 -19.57
CA ARG A 428 32.24 46.91 -20.30
C ARG A 428 32.32 48.31 -19.69
N LEU A 429 32.71 48.43 -18.43
CA LEU A 429 32.95 49.74 -17.80
C LEU A 429 34.31 50.35 -18.20
N THR A 430 35.18 49.57 -18.83
CA THR A 430 36.48 50.04 -19.34
C THR A 430 36.37 50.46 -20.81
N THR A 431 37.40 51.16 -21.31
CA THR A 431 37.47 51.51 -22.75
C THR A 431 37.82 50.30 -23.60
N LEU A 432 36.82 49.73 -24.30
CA LEU A 432 36.98 48.58 -25.17
C LEU A 432 37.09 48.97 -26.65
N THR A 433 37.92 48.26 -27.41
CA THR A 433 37.86 48.31 -28.87
C THR A 433 36.55 47.66 -29.37
N PRO A 434 36.00 47.96 -30.52
CA PRO A 434 34.78 47.40 -31.06
C PRO A 434 34.80 45.88 -31.08
N LYS A 435 35.91 45.22 -31.36
CA LYS A 435 36.10 43.78 -31.38
C LYS A 435 36.10 43.15 -29.97
N GLN A 436 36.68 43.86 -29.00
CA GLN A 436 36.63 43.42 -27.58
C GLN A 436 35.21 43.52 -27.01
N ALA A 437 34.49 44.60 -27.34
CA ALA A 437 33.09 44.76 -26.94
C ALA A 437 32.20 43.65 -27.50
N GLU A 438 32.45 43.20 -28.73
CA GLU A 438 31.76 42.04 -29.33
C GLU A 438 32.06 40.73 -28.54
N TYR A 439 33.34 40.47 -28.22
CA TYR A 439 33.73 39.28 -27.45
C TYR A 439 33.13 39.27 -26.03
N VAL A 440 33.13 40.41 -25.34
CA VAL A 440 32.50 40.54 -24.03
C VAL A 440 30.99 40.29 -24.12
N SER A 441 30.33 40.85 -25.15
CA SER A 441 28.90 40.60 -25.37
C SER A 441 28.58 39.13 -25.61
N GLN A 442 29.40 38.40 -26.40
CA GLN A 442 29.25 36.96 -26.64
C GLN A 442 29.48 36.14 -25.36
N LEU A 443 30.47 36.53 -24.55
CA LEU A 443 30.76 35.86 -23.26
C LEU A 443 29.60 36.01 -22.29
N GLU A 444 29.04 37.23 -22.12
CA GLU A 444 27.88 37.50 -21.28
C GLU A 444 26.65 36.70 -21.73
N GLN A 445 26.36 36.70 -23.05
CA GLN A 445 25.25 35.94 -23.63
C GLN A 445 25.39 34.42 -23.37
N THR A 446 26.60 33.88 -23.55
CA THR A 446 26.86 32.45 -23.32
C THR A 446 26.72 32.10 -21.85
N SER A 447 27.23 32.92 -20.93
CA SER A 447 27.10 32.73 -19.49
C SER A 447 25.64 32.76 -19.03
N GLN A 448 24.88 33.76 -19.49
CA GLN A 448 23.43 33.86 -19.20
C GLN A 448 22.66 32.67 -19.76
N HIS A 449 23.01 32.20 -20.97
CA HIS A 449 22.42 31.02 -21.56
C HIS A 449 22.63 29.79 -20.69
N MET A 450 23.88 29.58 -20.22
CA MET A 450 24.23 28.44 -19.36
C MET A 450 23.54 28.49 -17.99
N SER A 451 23.45 29.69 -17.37
CA SER A 451 22.68 29.90 -16.13
C SER A 451 21.20 29.49 -16.27
N ARG A 452 20.57 29.87 -17.40
CA ARG A 452 19.18 29.53 -17.71
C ARG A 452 19.01 28.03 -17.91
N LEU A 453 19.93 27.36 -18.60
CA LEU A 453 19.88 25.90 -18.81
C LEU A 453 19.96 25.13 -17.49
N MET A 454 20.86 25.55 -16.60
CA MET A 454 21.00 24.94 -15.28
C MET A 454 19.77 25.14 -14.41
N GLY A 455 19.19 26.37 -14.46
CA GLY A 455 17.90 26.63 -13.81
C GLY A 455 16.80 25.69 -14.30
N ASN A 456 16.73 25.45 -15.59
CA ASN A 456 15.78 24.54 -16.22
C ASN A 456 15.95 23.08 -15.76
N VAL A 457 17.20 22.59 -15.68
CA VAL A 457 17.48 21.22 -15.20
C VAL A 457 17.08 21.07 -13.72
N LEU A 458 17.33 22.08 -12.90
CA LEU A 458 16.93 22.09 -11.50
C LEU A 458 15.40 22.12 -11.34
N ASP A 459 14.71 22.95 -12.16
CA ASP A 459 13.24 22.99 -12.14
C ASP A 459 12.63 21.61 -12.46
N ILE A 460 13.17 20.89 -13.46
CA ILE A 460 12.76 19.51 -13.77
C ILE A 460 12.97 18.60 -12.56
N ALA A 461 14.15 18.62 -11.95
CA ALA A 461 14.47 17.78 -10.80
C ALA A 461 13.55 18.06 -9.60
N LYS A 462 13.22 19.32 -9.32
CA LYS A 462 12.28 19.71 -8.27
C LYS A 462 10.85 19.28 -8.57
N ILE A 463 10.43 19.35 -9.83
CA ILE A 463 9.09 18.88 -10.24
C ILE A 463 9.00 17.37 -10.15
N GLU A 464 10.02 16.60 -10.62
CA GLU A 464 10.06 15.14 -10.54
C GLU A 464 10.04 14.62 -9.09
N SER A 465 10.70 15.33 -8.17
CA SER A 465 10.71 15.00 -6.75
C SER A 465 9.50 15.53 -5.96
N ASN A 466 8.56 16.17 -6.64
CA ASN A 466 7.39 16.84 -6.05
C ASN A 466 7.78 17.86 -4.95
N SER A 467 8.97 18.48 -5.08
CA SER A 467 9.53 19.44 -4.13
C SER A 467 9.50 20.88 -4.63
N LEU A 468 8.78 21.16 -5.73
CA LEU A 468 8.57 22.51 -6.22
C LEU A 468 7.53 23.22 -5.37
N GLU A 469 7.97 24.21 -4.60
CA GLU A 469 7.07 25.08 -3.83
C GLU A 469 6.60 26.25 -4.73
N LEU A 470 5.29 26.39 -4.85
CA LEU A 470 4.66 27.49 -5.58
C LEU A 470 4.49 28.70 -4.64
N GLN A 471 4.93 29.85 -5.08
CA GLN A 471 4.76 31.09 -4.32
C GLN A 471 3.38 31.68 -4.60
N GLN A 472 2.57 31.83 -3.55
CA GLN A 472 1.27 32.48 -3.63
C GLN A 472 1.42 33.96 -3.18
N GLU A 473 1.75 34.83 -4.13
CA GLU A 473 1.93 36.26 -3.87
C GLU A 473 0.91 37.11 -4.65
N PRO A 474 0.47 38.23 -4.10
CA PRO A 474 -0.36 39.16 -4.85
C PRO A 474 0.46 39.84 -5.94
N PHE A 475 -0.01 39.82 -7.19
CA PHE A 475 0.64 40.42 -8.31
C PHE A 475 -0.35 41.08 -9.29
N GLN A 476 0.10 42.05 -10.04
CA GLN A 476 -0.68 42.69 -11.12
C GLN A 476 -0.34 42.02 -12.46
N LEU A 477 -1.38 41.50 -13.14
CA LEU A 477 -1.20 40.83 -14.43
C LEU A 477 -0.65 41.79 -15.52
N SER A 478 -1.07 43.03 -15.50
CA SER A 478 -0.56 44.08 -16.40
C SER A 478 0.96 44.29 -16.32
N ILE A 479 1.53 44.13 -15.11
CA ILE A 479 2.99 44.21 -14.92
C ILE A 479 3.66 42.96 -15.52
N VAL A 480 3.10 41.78 -15.35
CA VAL A 480 3.60 40.54 -15.95
C VAL A 480 3.58 40.66 -17.48
N MET A 481 2.47 41.09 -18.06
CA MET A 481 2.32 41.20 -19.51
C MET A 481 3.31 42.25 -20.10
N ARG A 482 3.49 43.41 -19.41
CA ARG A 482 4.48 44.40 -19.78
C ARG A 482 5.91 43.85 -19.70
N GLN A 483 6.25 43.17 -18.64
CA GLN A 483 7.57 42.55 -18.48
C GLN A 483 7.87 41.54 -19.57
N VAL A 484 6.90 40.69 -19.91
CA VAL A 484 7.02 39.70 -20.99
C VAL A 484 7.13 40.36 -22.35
N HIS A 485 6.37 41.47 -22.57
CA HIS A 485 6.48 42.27 -23.77
C HIS A 485 7.89 42.86 -23.93
N ASP A 486 8.44 43.50 -22.89
CA ASP A 486 9.75 44.16 -22.93
C ASP A 486 10.89 43.15 -23.16
N LEU A 487 10.77 41.92 -22.65
CA LEU A 487 11.71 40.83 -22.88
C LEU A 487 11.69 40.28 -24.31
N THR A 488 10.59 40.49 -25.05
CA THR A 488 10.38 39.84 -26.36
C THR A 488 10.36 40.85 -27.55
N ILE A 489 10.02 42.11 -27.29
CA ILE A 489 9.86 43.14 -28.33
C ILE A 489 11.14 43.39 -29.16
N ASN A 490 12.30 43.43 -28.50
CA ASN A 490 13.57 43.65 -29.21
C ASN A 490 13.88 42.51 -30.19
N GLN A 491 13.53 41.27 -29.86
CA GLN A 491 13.70 40.12 -30.73
C GLN A 491 12.72 40.15 -31.91
N ALA A 492 11.46 40.56 -31.66
CA ALA A 492 10.46 40.73 -32.69
C ALA A 492 10.88 41.83 -33.70
N GLN A 493 11.32 43.01 -33.19
CA GLN A 493 11.77 44.14 -34.03
C GLN A 493 12.99 43.79 -34.89
N LYS A 494 13.99 43.08 -34.33
CA LYS A 494 15.17 42.62 -35.10
C LYS A 494 14.80 41.69 -36.26
N LYS A 495 13.68 40.94 -36.14
CA LYS A 495 13.18 40.06 -37.18
C LYS A 495 12.09 40.69 -38.08
N GLY A 496 11.65 41.91 -37.78
CA GLY A 496 10.57 42.58 -38.53
C GLY A 496 9.19 41.99 -38.30
N LEU A 497 8.99 41.29 -37.16
CA LEU A 497 7.73 40.63 -36.80
C LEU A 497 6.80 41.58 -36.04
N SER A 498 5.50 41.47 -36.29
CA SER A 498 4.48 42.15 -35.49
C SER A 498 4.20 41.34 -34.20
N LEU A 499 4.36 41.98 -33.04
CA LEU A 499 4.06 41.39 -31.72
C LEU A 499 2.85 42.10 -31.11
N VAL A 500 1.79 41.37 -30.84
CA VAL A 500 0.50 41.91 -30.38
C VAL A 500 0.08 41.25 -29.05
N PHE A 501 -0.33 42.09 -28.09
CA PHE A 501 -0.89 41.65 -26.81
C PHE A 501 -2.36 42.07 -26.72
N VAL A 502 -3.27 41.18 -26.33
CA VAL A 502 -4.73 41.39 -26.33
C VAL A 502 -5.34 40.92 -25.01
N GLY A 503 -6.31 41.68 -24.50
CA GLY A 503 -7.25 41.22 -23.45
C GLY A 503 -6.83 41.43 -22.01
N HIS A 504 -5.63 41.96 -21.73
CA HIS A 504 -5.13 42.15 -20.38
C HIS A 504 -5.79 43.31 -19.60
N ASP A 505 -6.39 44.28 -20.32
CA ASP A 505 -7.02 45.47 -19.70
C ASP A 505 -8.37 45.19 -19.00
N SER A 506 -8.99 44.07 -19.30
CA SER A 506 -10.33 43.69 -18.75
C SER A 506 -10.24 42.77 -17.53
N ILE A 507 -9.05 42.53 -16.99
CA ILE A 507 -8.81 41.58 -15.91
C ILE A 507 -8.61 42.33 -14.58
N PRO A 508 -9.05 41.77 -13.41
CA PRO A 508 -8.83 42.41 -12.11
C PRO A 508 -7.36 42.76 -11.90
N GLU A 509 -7.10 43.96 -11.34
CA GLU A 509 -5.74 44.48 -11.20
C GLU A 509 -4.81 43.59 -10.39
N THR A 510 -5.31 42.91 -9.36
CA THR A 510 -4.47 42.10 -8.46
C THR A 510 -4.98 40.65 -8.36
N LEU A 511 -4.08 39.74 -8.68
CA LEU A 511 -4.29 38.29 -8.60
C LEU A 511 -3.34 37.67 -7.57
N LEU A 512 -3.78 36.60 -6.95
CA LEU A 512 -2.94 35.79 -6.05
C LEU A 512 -2.39 34.57 -6.83
N GLY A 513 -1.06 34.42 -6.86
CA GLY A 513 -0.42 33.31 -7.57
C GLY A 513 1.09 33.47 -7.72
N ASP A 514 1.72 32.58 -8.48
CA ASP A 514 3.17 32.59 -8.74
C ASP A 514 3.49 33.40 -10.00
N ARG A 515 3.79 34.69 -9.77
CA ARG A 515 4.18 35.64 -10.83
C ARG A 515 5.39 35.14 -11.59
N LEU A 516 6.41 34.62 -10.93
CA LEU A 516 7.66 34.19 -11.53
C LEU A 516 7.45 33.05 -12.53
N ARG A 517 6.68 32.05 -12.12
CA ARG A 517 6.39 30.87 -12.95
C ARG A 517 5.48 31.22 -14.13
N LEU A 518 4.50 32.10 -13.92
CA LEU A 518 3.67 32.59 -15.03
C LEU A 518 4.51 33.35 -16.07
N THR A 519 5.41 34.24 -15.62
CA THR A 519 6.35 34.97 -16.51
C THR A 519 7.25 33.99 -17.27
N GLN A 520 7.76 32.95 -16.61
CA GLN A 520 8.60 31.92 -17.21
C GLN A 520 7.88 31.16 -18.33
N ILE A 521 6.63 30.73 -18.09
CA ILE A 521 5.79 30.03 -19.08
C ILE A 521 5.56 30.93 -20.32
N LEU A 522 5.05 32.13 -20.09
CA LEU A 522 4.73 33.06 -21.20
C LEU A 522 5.96 33.46 -22.00
N THR A 523 7.09 33.77 -21.35
CA THR A 523 8.34 34.12 -22.02
C THR A 523 8.83 32.95 -22.86
N ASN A 524 8.79 31.72 -22.36
CA ASN A 524 9.21 30.53 -23.11
C ASN A 524 8.33 30.29 -24.35
N LEU A 525 7.01 30.40 -24.24
CA LEU A 525 6.07 30.20 -25.35
C LEU A 525 6.28 31.28 -26.41
N LEU A 526 6.43 32.55 -26.00
CA LEU A 526 6.67 33.67 -26.92
C LEU A 526 8.03 33.61 -27.60
N GLN A 527 9.08 33.24 -26.87
CA GLN A 527 10.41 33.04 -27.48
C GLN A 527 10.40 31.92 -28.53
N ASN A 528 9.65 30.83 -28.28
CA ASN A 528 9.45 29.77 -29.27
C ASN A 528 8.67 30.29 -30.49
N ALA A 529 7.59 31.04 -30.29
CA ALA A 529 6.81 31.64 -31.36
C ALA A 529 7.67 32.58 -32.25
N LEU A 530 8.43 33.50 -31.64
CA LEU A 530 9.35 34.40 -32.34
C LEU A 530 10.50 33.66 -33.02
N ARG A 531 10.96 32.55 -32.47
CA ARG A 531 12.03 31.72 -33.05
C ARG A 531 11.60 31.10 -34.37
N TYR A 532 10.40 30.50 -34.39
CA TYR A 532 9.91 29.74 -35.54
C TYR A 532 9.01 30.52 -36.51
N THR A 533 8.83 31.82 -36.26
CA THR A 533 8.20 32.76 -37.20
C THR A 533 9.26 33.56 -37.91
N HIS A 534 9.24 33.57 -39.25
CA HIS A 534 10.14 34.33 -40.09
C HIS A 534 9.51 35.64 -40.56
N GLU A 535 8.22 35.60 -40.91
CA GLU A 535 7.43 36.76 -41.36
C GLU A 535 6.03 36.65 -40.76
N GLY A 536 5.39 37.77 -40.44
CA GLY A 536 4.03 37.84 -39.97
C GLY A 536 3.86 38.28 -38.53
N THR A 537 2.99 37.63 -37.77
CA THR A 537 2.53 38.11 -36.45
C THR A 537 2.62 37.03 -35.37
N VAL A 538 3.01 37.45 -34.17
CA VAL A 538 2.89 36.68 -32.95
C VAL A 538 1.90 37.37 -32.01
N THR A 539 0.85 36.70 -31.59
CA THR A 539 -0.22 37.25 -30.76
C THR A 539 -0.26 36.51 -29.41
N CYS A 540 -0.22 37.28 -28.33
CA CYS A 540 -0.45 36.77 -26.97
C CYS A 540 -1.82 37.29 -26.49
N THR A 541 -2.74 36.36 -26.18
CA THR A 541 -4.10 36.71 -25.75
C THR A 541 -4.35 36.21 -24.33
N VAL A 542 -5.00 37.05 -23.53
CA VAL A 542 -5.49 36.64 -22.21
C VAL A 542 -7.02 36.85 -22.16
N GLU A 543 -7.75 35.82 -21.82
CA GLU A 543 -9.21 35.84 -21.74
C GLU A 543 -9.71 35.43 -20.37
N ARG A 544 -10.75 36.11 -19.90
CA ARG A 544 -11.40 35.81 -18.62
C ARG A 544 -12.55 34.86 -18.83
N HIS A 545 -12.54 33.76 -18.08
CA HIS A 545 -13.68 32.83 -17.97
C HIS A 545 -14.29 32.93 -16.58
N ALA A 546 -15.52 33.42 -16.46
CA ALA A 546 -16.27 33.45 -15.21
C ALA A 546 -16.76 32.03 -14.86
N ILE A 547 -16.56 31.61 -13.62
CA ILE A 547 -17.18 30.39 -13.08
C ILE A 547 -18.44 30.83 -12.37
N PRO A 548 -19.67 30.40 -12.78
CA PRO A 548 -20.88 30.67 -12.04
C PRO A 548 -20.75 30.20 -10.59
N GLU A 549 -21.07 31.04 -9.63
CA GLU A 549 -21.11 30.75 -8.17
C GLU A 549 -19.75 30.51 -7.47
N SER A 550 -18.61 30.82 -8.08
CA SER A 550 -17.29 30.67 -7.45
C SER A 550 -16.54 32.01 -7.42
N PRO A 551 -15.85 32.36 -6.30
CA PRO A 551 -14.95 33.53 -6.26
C PRO A 551 -13.65 33.31 -7.06
N ALA A 552 -13.41 32.11 -7.56
CA ALA A 552 -12.22 31.78 -8.36
C ALA A 552 -12.39 32.24 -9.81
N LEU A 553 -11.40 32.98 -10.29
CA LEU A 553 -11.30 33.45 -11.65
C LEU A 553 -10.47 32.44 -12.48
N ARG A 554 -10.94 32.04 -13.65
CA ARG A 554 -10.12 31.30 -14.62
C ARG A 554 -9.65 32.23 -15.72
N LEU A 555 -8.34 32.26 -15.94
CA LEU A 555 -7.71 32.99 -17.04
C LEU A 555 -7.17 32.01 -18.07
N SER A 556 -7.57 32.17 -19.31
CA SER A 556 -7.00 31.45 -20.45
C SER A 556 -5.92 32.31 -21.10
N PHE A 557 -4.74 31.76 -21.22
CA PHE A 557 -3.59 32.37 -21.91
C PHE A 557 -3.36 31.65 -23.22
N SER A 558 -3.15 32.37 -24.28
CA SER A 558 -2.81 31.79 -25.58
C SER A 558 -1.70 32.55 -26.27
N VAL A 559 -0.80 31.83 -26.93
CA VAL A 559 0.25 32.35 -27.79
C VAL A 559 0.06 31.71 -29.17
N ARG A 560 -0.25 32.56 -30.17
CA ARG A 560 -0.44 32.17 -31.57
C ARG A 560 0.64 32.77 -32.42
N ASP A 561 1.26 31.97 -33.27
CA ASP A 561 2.23 32.37 -34.26
C ASP A 561 1.76 32.06 -35.70
N THR A 562 2.31 32.76 -36.67
CA THR A 562 2.12 32.51 -38.13
C THR A 562 3.34 31.83 -38.74
N GLY A 563 4.09 31.06 -37.96
CA GLY A 563 5.35 30.44 -38.36
C GLY A 563 5.21 29.14 -39.14
N ILE A 564 6.27 28.36 -39.13
CA ILE A 564 6.37 27.10 -39.91
C ILE A 564 5.35 26.01 -39.50
N GLY A 565 4.78 26.11 -38.31
CA GLY A 565 3.91 25.08 -37.73
C GLY A 565 4.63 23.79 -37.35
N ILE A 566 3.87 22.84 -36.77
CA ILE A 566 4.36 21.58 -36.22
C ILE A 566 3.68 20.42 -36.96
N PRO A 567 4.42 19.41 -37.44
CA PRO A 567 3.84 18.22 -38.04
C PRO A 567 2.98 17.43 -37.08
N ALA A 568 1.85 16.87 -37.52
CA ALA A 568 0.90 16.13 -36.66
C ALA A 568 1.55 14.97 -35.89
N GLU A 569 2.50 14.28 -36.51
CA GLU A 569 3.25 13.16 -35.90
C GLU A 569 4.05 13.57 -34.65
N LYS A 570 4.38 14.86 -34.52
CA LYS A 570 5.21 15.42 -33.46
C LYS A 570 4.39 16.08 -32.34
N LEU A 571 3.12 16.37 -32.55
CA LEU A 571 2.28 17.05 -31.57
C LEU A 571 2.21 16.33 -30.23
N SER A 572 2.25 14.99 -30.24
CA SER A 572 2.23 14.17 -29.03
C SER A 572 3.56 14.15 -28.26
N THR A 573 4.67 14.50 -28.91
CA THR A 573 6.03 14.37 -28.32
C THR A 573 6.74 15.70 -28.08
N ILE A 574 6.17 16.83 -28.48
CA ILE A 574 6.81 18.16 -28.30
C ILE A 574 6.92 18.60 -26.84
N PHE A 575 6.16 17.97 -25.94
CA PHE A 575 6.21 18.20 -24.51
C PHE A 575 7.16 17.23 -23.78
N ASP A 576 7.74 16.25 -24.51
CA ASP A 576 8.73 15.33 -23.95
C ASP A 576 10.09 16.02 -23.85
N GLU A 577 10.85 15.65 -22.81
CA GLU A 577 12.17 16.21 -22.55
C GLU A 577 13.14 15.86 -23.69
N PHE A 578 14.02 16.83 -24.01
CA PHE A 578 15.05 16.70 -25.04
C PHE A 578 14.52 16.44 -26.46
N THR A 579 13.23 16.64 -26.70
CA THR A 579 12.63 16.44 -28.01
C THR A 579 12.79 17.72 -28.86
N GLN A 580 13.37 17.57 -30.07
CA GLN A 580 13.51 18.64 -31.07
C GLN A 580 12.88 18.20 -32.39
N ALA A 581 12.17 19.10 -33.04
CA ALA A 581 11.81 18.94 -34.43
C ALA A 581 13.07 19.14 -35.29
N LYS A 582 13.64 18.09 -35.92
CA LYS A 582 14.81 18.20 -36.78
C LYS A 582 14.59 19.34 -37.77
N PRO A 583 15.52 20.30 -37.87
CA PRO A 583 15.40 21.39 -38.86
C PRO A 583 15.72 20.86 -40.25
N THR A 584 14.92 21.24 -41.22
CA THR A 584 15.16 21.00 -42.66
C THR A 584 16.12 21.98 -43.27
N SER A 585 16.73 22.88 -42.52
CA SER A 585 17.72 23.88 -43.00
C SER A 585 18.59 24.36 -41.83
N ASN A 586 19.82 24.82 -42.18
CA ASN A 586 20.93 25.30 -41.35
C ASN A 586 20.59 26.45 -40.37
N LEU A 587 19.59 26.30 -39.51
CA LEU A 587 19.27 27.28 -38.47
C LEU A 587 19.89 26.79 -37.15
N SER A 588 20.78 27.61 -36.65
CA SER A 588 21.57 27.53 -35.42
C SER A 588 21.02 26.66 -34.27
N GLN A 589 21.95 25.89 -33.70
CA GLN A 589 21.87 24.91 -32.61
C GLN A 589 21.40 25.41 -31.22
N ASP A 590 20.51 26.40 -31.13
CA ASP A 590 20.15 26.99 -29.84
C ASP A 590 18.82 26.51 -29.29
N GLY A 591 18.84 25.39 -28.57
CA GLY A 591 17.71 24.96 -27.74
C GLY A 591 17.79 23.48 -27.41
N ILE A 592 17.89 23.13 -26.12
CA ILE A 592 18.06 21.73 -25.62
C ILE A 592 16.75 20.92 -25.67
N GLY A 593 15.59 21.52 -26.02
CA GLY A 593 14.30 20.82 -26.02
C GLY A 593 13.66 20.67 -24.64
N LEU A 594 14.06 21.49 -23.64
CA LEU A 594 13.52 21.45 -22.28
C LEU A 594 12.39 22.47 -22.03
N GLY A 595 12.30 23.54 -22.82
CA GLY A 595 11.41 24.65 -22.53
C GLY A 595 9.93 24.28 -22.52
N LEU A 596 9.43 23.57 -23.54
CA LEU A 596 8.02 23.15 -23.60
C LEU A 596 7.68 22.10 -22.54
N ALA A 597 8.60 21.18 -22.26
CA ALA A 597 8.43 20.19 -21.20
C ALA A 597 8.26 20.88 -19.83
N ILE A 598 9.13 21.85 -19.52
CA ILE A 598 9.04 22.64 -18.29
C ILE A 598 7.74 23.45 -18.24
N SER A 599 7.39 24.14 -19.34
CA SER A 599 6.14 24.91 -19.38
C SER A 599 4.91 24.03 -19.15
N SER A 600 4.84 22.85 -19.75
CA SER A 600 3.76 21.89 -19.54
C SER A 600 3.67 21.44 -18.09
N ARG A 601 4.79 21.09 -17.47
CA ARG A 601 4.84 20.67 -16.05
C ARG A 601 4.50 21.81 -15.11
N LEU A 602 4.99 23.03 -15.34
CA LEU A 602 4.65 24.21 -14.54
C LEU A 602 3.16 24.55 -14.62
N VAL A 603 2.57 24.49 -15.82
CA VAL A 603 1.12 24.68 -16.00
C VAL A 603 0.33 23.61 -15.22
N THR A 604 0.78 22.37 -15.21
CA THR A 604 0.17 21.29 -14.42
C THR A 604 0.29 21.56 -12.92
N CYS A 605 1.44 21.97 -12.42
CA CYS A 605 1.64 22.35 -11.01
C CYS A 605 0.75 23.52 -10.59
N LEU A 606 0.49 24.48 -11.52
CA LEU A 606 -0.41 25.63 -11.29
C LEU A 606 -1.90 25.26 -11.45
N GLY A 607 -2.24 24.00 -11.70
CA GLY A 607 -3.62 23.52 -11.78
C GLY A 607 -4.27 23.62 -13.15
N GLY A 608 -3.49 23.76 -14.23
CA GLY A 608 -3.93 23.81 -15.60
C GLY A 608 -3.43 22.66 -16.49
N THR A 609 -3.68 22.79 -17.80
CA THR A 609 -3.16 21.88 -18.83
C THR A 609 -2.74 22.72 -20.04
N LEU A 610 -1.51 22.53 -20.50
CA LEU A 610 -0.99 23.17 -21.72
C LEU A 610 -1.36 22.33 -22.94
N ALA A 611 -2.01 22.94 -23.90
CA ALA A 611 -2.43 22.33 -25.16
C ALA A 611 -1.84 23.08 -26.37
N VAL A 612 -1.84 22.41 -27.52
CA VAL A 612 -1.34 22.95 -28.77
C VAL A 612 -2.21 22.55 -29.95
N GLU A 613 -2.48 23.49 -30.84
CA GLU A 613 -3.03 23.29 -32.15
C GLU A 613 -2.04 23.86 -33.20
N SER A 614 -1.68 23.07 -34.20
CA SER A 614 -0.73 23.52 -35.21
C SER A 614 -0.95 22.86 -36.55
N THR A 615 -0.68 23.61 -37.59
CA THR A 615 -0.69 23.13 -38.99
C THR A 615 0.56 23.60 -39.68
N VAL A 616 1.27 22.70 -40.36
CA VAL A 616 2.47 23.01 -41.10
C VAL A 616 2.19 24.12 -42.13
N GLY A 617 3.00 25.19 -42.11
CA GLY A 617 2.87 26.36 -42.96
C GLY A 617 1.79 27.39 -42.56
N LYS A 618 1.03 27.13 -41.45
CA LYS A 618 0.03 28.08 -40.94
C LYS A 618 0.34 28.62 -39.55
N GLY A 619 1.36 28.06 -38.89
CA GLY A 619 1.76 28.44 -37.56
C GLY A 619 1.23 27.52 -36.46
N SER A 620 1.43 27.93 -35.19
CA SER A 620 1.03 27.18 -34.02
C SER A 620 0.26 28.05 -33.04
N HIS A 621 -0.59 27.40 -32.25
CA HIS A 621 -1.41 28.00 -31.20
C HIS A 621 -1.25 27.18 -29.91
N PHE A 622 -0.49 27.72 -28.97
CA PHE A 622 -0.33 27.15 -27.62
C PHE A 622 -1.28 27.86 -26.68
N PHE A 623 -2.00 27.10 -25.85
CA PHE A 623 -2.94 27.68 -24.91
C PHE A 623 -3.06 26.86 -23.63
N PHE A 624 -3.36 27.54 -22.52
CA PHE A 624 -3.57 26.94 -21.21
C PHE A 624 -4.50 27.82 -20.37
N THR A 625 -5.17 27.20 -19.37
CA THR A 625 -6.08 27.90 -18.47
C THR A 625 -5.66 27.65 -17.03
N LEU A 626 -5.54 28.71 -16.22
CA LEU A 626 -5.15 28.66 -14.83
C LEU A 626 -6.23 29.26 -13.92
N PRO A 627 -6.44 28.69 -12.71
CA PRO A 627 -7.26 29.28 -11.67
C PRO A 627 -6.48 30.37 -10.91
N PHE A 628 -7.12 31.51 -10.63
CA PHE A 628 -6.58 32.56 -9.79
C PHE A 628 -7.60 33.03 -8.78
N ASN A 629 -7.15 33.45 -7.61
CA ASN A 629 -7.94 34.18 -6.65
C ASN A 629 -7.71 35.68 -6.82
N VAL A 630 -8.75 36.49 -6.66
CA VAL A 630 -8.65 37.95 -6.70
C VAL A 630 -8.19 38.44 -5.32
N ALA A 631 -7.11 39.21 -5.29
CA ALA A 631 -6.63 39.83 -4.07
C ALA A 631 -7.06 41.32 -4.04
N HIS A 632 -7.65 41.75 -2.92
CA HIS A 632 -7.87 43.20 -2.67
C HIS A 632 -6.63 43.78 -2.02
N LEU A 633 -5.91 44.61 -2.74
CA LEU A 633 -4.79 45.41 -2.22
C LEU A 633 -5.13 46.85 -2.29
N GLU A 634 -4.88 47.57 -1.20
CA GLU A 634 -4.82 49.05 -1.21
C GLU A 634 -3.64 49.48 -2.10
N THR A 635 -3.91 50.35 -3.03
CA THR A 635 -3.06 50.80 -4.10
C THR A 635 -1.77 51.48 -3.60
N ALA A 636 -0.63 50.90 -3.94
CA ALA A 636 0.66 51.61 -3.94
C ALA A 636 1.20 51.69 -5.35
N THR A 637 0.90 52.80 -6.01
CA THR A 637 1.50 53.23 -7.28
C THR A 637 2.94 53.63 -7.08
N THR A 638 3.89 53.12 -7.89
CA THR A 638 5.19 53.78 -8.08
C THR A 638 5.81 53.47 -9.44
N ASP A 639 5.54 54.33 -10.38
CA ASP A 639 6.54 54.71 -11.41
C ASP A 639 7.42 55.78 -10.79
N LYS A 640 8.72 55.56 -10.59
CA LYS A 640 9.70 56.60 -10.18
C LYS A 640 10.93 56.59 -11.09
N PRO A 641 11.51 57.80 -11.37
CA PRO A 641 12.63 57.97 -12.29
C PRO A 641 13.94 57.36 -11.79
N PRO A 642 14.99 57.30 -12.62
CA PRO A 642 16.27 56.67 -12.29
C PRO A 642 16.87 57.31 -11.00
N CYS A 643 17.16 56.45 -10.05
CA CYS A 643 17.58 56.80 -8.70
C CYS A 643 19.06 57.08 -8.67
N ARG A 644 19.49 58.27 -8.21
CA ARG A 644 20.89 58.59 -7.87
C ARG A 644 21.02 58.63 -6.34
N LEU A 645 22.12 58.06 -5.84
CA LEU A 645 22.46 58.17 -4.41
C LEU A 645 22.86 59.61 -4.03
N PRO A 646 22.60 60.05 -2.81
CA PRO A 646 23.15 61.34 -2.33
C PRO A 646 24.66 61.32 -2.41
N GLN A 647 25.25 62.45 -2.89
CA GLN A 647 26.70 62.54 -2.96
C GLN A 647 27.36 62.42 -1.60
N GLY A 648 28.30 61.44 -1.48
CA GLY A 648 29.06 61.22 -0.24
C GLY A 648 28.41 60.32 0.80
N ILE A 649 27.29 59.68 0.51
CA ILE A 649 26.68 58.63 1.39
C ILE A 649 27.71 57.53 1.68
N ARG A 650 27.95 57.21 2.95
CA ARG A 650 28.91 56.18 3.39
C ARG A 650 28.23 54.84 3.51
N ILE A 651 28.68 53.90 2.70
CA ILE A 651 28.11 52.57 2.57
C ILE A 651 29.15 51.55 3.01
N LEU A 652 28.81 50.66 3.96
CA LEU A 652 29.60 49.46 4.26
C LEU A 652 28.97 48.30 3.52
N LEU A 653 29.71 47.66 2.61
CA LEU A 653 29.32 46.45 1.88
C LEU A 653 30.07 45.25 2.47
N VAL A 654 29.31 44.32 3.06
CA VAL A 654 29.85 43.10 3.69
C VAL A 654 29.38 41.90 2.88
N ASP A 655 30.31 41.20 2.25
CA ASP A 655 30.03 39.99 1.44
C ASP A 655 31.31 39.14 1.42
N ASP A 656 31.24 37.83 1.60
CA ASP A 656 32.42 36.96 1.62
C ASP A 656 32.96 36.66 0.23
N GLU A 657 32.14 36.84 -0.84
CA GLU A 657 32.54 36.60 -2.21
C GLU A 657 33.22 37.84 -2.81
N PHE A 658 34.48 37.70 -3.19
CA PHE A 658 35.28 38.80 -3.75
C PHE A 658 34.62 39.51 -4.93
N MET A 659 33.98 38.76 -5.84
CA MET A 659 33.33 39.32 -7.02
C MET A 659 32.10 40.16 -6.70
N ASN A 660 31.34 39.79 -5.69
CA ASN A 660 30.18 40.57 -5.23
C ASN A 660 30.64 41.89 -4.59
N ARG A 661 31.70 41.85 -3.79
CA ARG A 661 32.30 43.08 -3.22
C ARG A 661 32.82 44.02 -4.30
N LEU A 662 33.55 43.48 -5.28
CA LEU A 662 34.12 44.29 -6.36
C LEU A 662 33.02 44.93 -7.21
N LEU A 663 32.02 44.17 -7.63
CA LEU A 663 30.90 44.67 -8.44
C LEU A 663 30.06 45.70 -7.64
N GLY A 664 29.78 45.40 -6.37
CA GLY A 664 29.05 46.32 -5.50
C GLY A 664 29.75 47.63 -5.27
N TYR A 665 31.08 47.58 -5.04
CA TYR A 665 31.94 48.74 -4.88
C TYR A 665 31.89 49.64 -6.16
N GLU A 666 32.15 49.06 -7.33
CA GLU A 666 32.18 49.81 -8.60
C GLU A 666 30.83 50.43 -8.95
N LEU A 667 29.74 49.69 -8.81
CA LEU A 667 28.40 50.16 -9.15
C LEU A 667 27.88 51.24 -8.19
N LEU A 668 28.07 51.07 -6.89
CA LEU A 668 27.61 52.04 -5.89
C LEU A 668 28.48 53.30 -5.90
N SER A 669 29.79 53.17 -6.11
CA SER A 669 30.70 54.30 -6.29
C SER A 669 30.38 55.09 -7.55
N ALA A 670 30.04 54.44 -8.67
CA ALA A 670 29.60 55.11 -9.92
C ALA A 670 28.29 55.91 -9.73
N GLN A 671 27.46 55.57 -8.73
CA GLN A 671 26.24 56.29 -8.38
C GLN A 671 26.46 57.42 -7.34
N GLY A 672 27.69 57.66 -6.93
CA GLY A 672 28.06 58.75 -6.00
C GLY A 672 28.22 58.32 -4.55
N GLY A 673 28.16 57.04 -4.23
CA GLY A 673 28.37 56.49 -2.88
C GLY A 673 29.87 56.44 -2.51
N ASN A 674 30.17 56.67 -1.23
CA ASN A 674 31.49 56.39 -0.65
C ASN A 674 31.41 54.99 0.00
N VAL A 675 31.97 53.98 -0.71
CA VAL A 675 31.78 52.56 -0.36
C VAL A 675 33.02 51.98 0.28
N GLU A 676 32.91 51.43 1.45
CA GLU A 676 33.93 50.55 2.06
C GLU A 676 33.46 49.09 2.00
N VAL A 677 34.41 48.17 1.82
CA VAL A 677 34.10 46.74 1.63
C VAL A 677 34.75 45.90 2.74
N ALA A 678 33.99 44.97 3.30
CA ALA A 678 34.48 44.01 4.27
C ALA A 678 34.30 42.56 3.72
N ALA A 679 35.29 41.71 3.91
CA ALA A 679 35.29 40.33 3.40
C ALA A 679 34.63 39.32 4.36
N ASP A 680 34.51 39.67 5.61
CA ASP A 680 34.00 38.84 6.67
C ASP A 680 33.37 39.68 7.82
N GLY A 681 32.73 39.04 8.75
CA GLY A 681 32.06 39.71 9.88
C GLY A 681 33.04 40.45 10.78
N GLN A 682 34.22 39.89 11.04
CA GLN A 682 35.23 40.52 11.88
C GLN A 682 35.70 41.83 11.29
N SER A 683 36.02 41.87 9.99
CA SER A 683 36.39 43.09 9.27
C SER A 683 35.28 44.12 9.32
N ALA A 684 34.03 43.68 9.13
CA ALA A 684 32.87 44.58 9.19
C ALA A 684 32.71 45.23 10.58
N LEU A 685 32.91 44.47 11.66
CA LEU A 685 32.84 45.01 13.02
C LEU A 685 33.97 46.03 13.30
N LEU A 686 35.20 45.79 12.79
CA LEU A 686 36.32 46.72 12.90
C LEU A 686 36.01 48.05 12.18
N TYR A 687 35.49 47.99 10.98
CA TYR A 687 35.10 49.19 10.21
C TYR A 687 34.03 49.99 10.95
N LEU A 688 33.01 49.33 11.47
CA LEU A 688 31.91 49.96 12.19
C LEU A 688 32.33 50.63 13.51
N GLN A 689 33.46 50.17 14.12
CA GLN A 689 34.04 50.80 15.28
C GLN A 689 34.87 52.04 14.93
N GLN A 690 35.52 52.07 13.77
CA GLN A 690 36.47 53.08 13.40
C GLN A 690 35.88 54.22 12.59
N HIS A 691 34.83 53.91 11.80
CA HIS A 691 34.22 54.87 10.85
C HIS A 691 32.71 54.93 11.00
N PRO A 692 32.09 56.13 10.87
CA PRO A 692 30.64 56.26 10.78
C PRO A 692 30.17 55.88 9.35
N PHE A 693 29.07 55.12 9.26
CA PHE A 693 28.39 54.74 8.02
C PHE A 693 26.91 55.20 8.09
N ASP A 694 26.31 55.45 6.89
CA ASP A 694 24.91 55.83 6.75
C ASP A 694 24.04 54.59 6.48
N VAL A 695 24.62 53.51 5.93
CA VAL A 695 23.91 52.24 5.66
C VAL A 695 24.90 51.08 5.58
N VAL A 696 24.46 49.91 6.01
CA VAL A 696 25.20 48.64 5.92
C VAL A 696 24.45 47.68 4.99
N LEU A 697 25.16 47.19 3.95
CA LEU A 697 24.71 46.11 3.09
C LEU A 697 25.38 44.84 3.57
N LEU A 698 24.59 43.89 4.09
CA LEU A 698 25.11 42.76 4.86
C LEU A 698 24.67 41.45 4.25
N ASP A 699 25.62 40.61 3.85
CA ASP A 699 25.31 39.22 3.51
C ASP A 699 24.89 38.47 4.76
N ILE A 700 23.84 37.65 4.62
CA ILE A 700 23.35 36.78 5.71
C ILE A 700 24.36 35.65 5.99
N ASN A 701 24.99 35.11 4.95
CA ASN A 701 25.93 33.98 5.04
C ASN A 701 27.36 34.50 4.84
N LEU A 702 28.11 34.62 5.92
CA LEU A 702 29.52 34.98 5.90
C LEU A 702 30.37 33.74 6.28
N THR A 703 31.63 33.72 5.91
CA THR A 703 32.52 32.58 6.17
C THR A 703 32.90 32.39 7.63
N ASP A 704 32.91 33.43 8.42
CA ASP A 704 33.36 33.46 9.83
C ASP A 704 32.20 33.56 10.83
N THR A 705 31.04 34.12 10.43
CA THR A 705 29.90 34.40 11.29
C THR A 705 28.63 34.50 10.48
N THR A 706 27.47 34.70 11.09
CA THR A 706 26.23 35.00 10.36
C THR A 706 25.95 36.50 10.30
N GLY A 707 25.26 36.95 9.25
CA GLY A 707 24.82 38.35 9.16
C GLY A 707 23.90 38.75 10.31
N PHE A 708 23.20 37.80 10.94
CA PHE A 708 22.38 38.05 12.12
C PHE A 708 23.23 38.38 13.35
N ASP A 709 24.38 37.71 13.52
CA ASP A 709 25.30 37.98 14.63
C ASP A 709 25.92 39.37 14.48
N VAL A 710 26.30 39.76 13.24
CA VAL A 710 26.81 41.10 12.93
C VAL A 710 25.73 42.15 13.23
N LEU A 711 24.48 41.92 12.83
CA LEU A 711 23.36 42.82 13.14
C LEU A 711 23.14 42.95 14.66
N GLN A 712 23.17 41.85 15.40
CA GLN A 712 23.00 41.84 16.84
C GLN A 712 24.10 42.68 17.50
N TRP A 713 25.33 42.53 17.04
CA TRP A 713 26.46 43.32 17.53
C TRP A 713 26.25 44.82 17.22
N ILE A 714 25.83 45.17 15.97
CA ILE A 714 25.51 46.56 15.60
C ILE A 714 24.50 47.19 16.56
N ARG A 715 23.42 46.50 16.87
CA ARG A 715 22.36 46.97 17.76
C ARG A 715 22.80 47.14 19.22
N GLN A 716 23.82 46.35 19.65
CA GLN A 716 24.27 46.34 21.03
C GLN A 716 25.55 47.19 21.30
N HIS A 717 26.45 47.31 20.33
CA HIS A 717 27.78 47.84 20.57
C HIS A 717 28.24 48.93 19.59
N SER A 718 27.50 49.12 18.48
CA SER A 718 27.87 50.19 17.52
C SER A 718 27.66 51.60 18.09
N PRO A 719 28.53 52.55 17.74
CA PRO A 719 28.30 53.98 18.00
C PRO A 719 26.97 54.53 17.46
N ASN A 720 26.46 53.91 16.38
CA ASN A 720 25.11 54.14 15.82
C ASN A 720 24.31 52.85 15.81
N PRO A 721 23.57 52.49 16.91
CA PRO A 721 22.77 51.27 16.99
C PRO A 721 21.61 51.21 15.98
N ASN A 722 21.14 52.34 15.51
CA ASN A 722 20.00 52.48 14.61
C ASN A 722 20.38 52.56 13.14
N ILE A 723 21.67 52.38 12.79
CA ILE A 723 22.11 52.40 11.40
C ILE A 723 21.25 51.45 10.53
N PRO A 724 20.75 51.91 9.37
CA PRO A 724 20.02 51.02 8.46
C PRO A 724 20.87 49.84 7.99
N VAL A 725 20.34 48.62 8.13
CA VAL A 725 20.96 47.39 7.68
C VAL A 725 20.06 46.72 6.66
N ILE A 726 20.60 46.50 5.45
CA ILE A 726 19.91 45.86 4.32
C ILE A 726 20.56 44.47 4.11
N ALA A 727 19.75 43.41 4.22
CA ALA A 727 20.20 42.04 3.97
C ALA A 727 20.45 41.79 2.47
N LEU A 728 21.58 41.15 2.18
CA LEU A 728 21.87 40.52 0.89
C LEU A 728 21.71 39.01 1.03
N THR A 729 20.84 38.37 0.27
CA THR A 729 20.55 36.91 0.45
C THR A 729 20.48 36.21 -0.91
N ALA A 730 20.99 34.98 -0.95
CA ALA A 730 20.81 34.08 -2.10
C ALA A 730 19.46 33.30 -2.07
N HIS A 731 18.72 33.34 -0.97
CA HIS A 731 17.47 32.59 -0.77
C HIS A 731 16.26 33.52 -0.85
N THR A 732 15.25 33.11 -1.63
CA THR A 732 14.03 33.88 -1.89
C THR A 732 12.84 33.45 -1.04
N SER A 733 13.02 32.54 -0.05
CA SER A 733 11.89 32.02 0.75
C SER A 733 11.25 33.10 1.61
N ALA A 734 9.93 33.06 1.74
CA ALA A 734 9.16 33.99 2.60
C ALA A 734 9.61 33.93 4.07
N GLU A 735 10.09 32.79 4.52
CA GLU A 735 10.61 32.56 5.87
C GLU A 735 11.88 33.37 6.15
N VAL A 736 12.86 33.38 5.25
CA VAL A 736 14.11 34.16 5.41
C VAL A 736 13.79 35.66 5.40
N LYS A 737 12.89 36.08 4.53
CA LYS A 737 12.40 37.47 4.49
C LYS A 737 11.78 37.91 5.83
N GLN A 738 10.92 37.07 6.40
CA GLN A 738 10.26 37.33 7.68
C GLN A 738 11.26 37.32 8.82
N GLN A 739 12.26 36.43 8.81
CA GLN A 739 13.35 36.38 9.77
C GLN A 739 14.21 37.65 9.74
N CYS A 740 14.61 38.15 8.57
CA CYS A 740 15.36 39.40 8.45
C CYS A 740 14.63 40.60 9.04
N LEU A 741 13.36 40.77 8.72
CA LEU A 741 12.51 41.84 9.24
C LEU A 741 12.27 41.70 10.76
N ALA A 742 12.03 40.49 11.23
CA ALA A 742 11.84 40.20 12.66
C ALA A 742 13.12 40.45 13.47
N ALA A 743 14.30 40.22 12.88
CA ALA A 743 15.59 40.53 13.49
C ALA A 743 15.93 42.04 13.53
N GLY A 744 15.15 42.90 12.86
CA GLY A 744 15.33 44.35 12.85
C GLY A 744 16.20 44.86 11.67
N MET A 745 16.25 44.15 10.56
CA MET A 745 16.82 44.66 9.32
C MET A 745 15.84 45.60 8.60
N ASN A 746 16.35 46.64 7.96
CA ASN A 746 15.53 47.72 7.34
C ASN A 746 15.10 47.38 5.91
N GLY A 747 15.68 46.36 5.30
CA GLY A 747 15.37 45.91 3.96
C GLY A 747 16.09 44.59 3.63
N PHE A 748 15.77 44.04 2.47
CA PHE A 748 16.47 42.87 1.93
C PHE A 748 16.53 42.91 0.40
N LEU A 749 17.55 42.32 -0.17
CA LEU A 749 17.75 42.18 -1.59
C LEU A 749 18.27 40.79 -1.95
N ASN A 750 17.71 40.19 -3.00
CA ASN A 750 18.14 38.89 -3.50
C ASN A 750 19.38 39.02 -4.39
N LYS A 751 20.36 38.12 -4.19
CA LYS A 751 21.51 37.95 -5.10
C LYS A 751 21.10 37.09 -6.31
N PRO A 752 21.58 37.35 -7.54
CA PRO A 752 22.41 38.49 -7.97
C PRO A 752 21.63 39.78 -7.91
N SER A 753 22.27 40.81 -7.34
CA SER A 753 21.59 42.04 -6.94
C SER A 753 21.17 42.88 -8.17
N ASP A 754 19.88 43.24 -8.20
CA ASP A 754 19.41 44.34 -9.04
C ASP A 754 19.86 45.67 -8.39
N TRP A 755 20.99 46.16 -8.86
CA TRP A 755 21.64 47.33 -8.30
C TRP A 755 20.82 48.63 -8.43
N GLN A 756 19.94 48.73 -9.41
CA GLN A 756 18.98 49.84 -9.49
C GLN A 756 17.95 49.81 -8.39
N ARG A 757 17.46 48.62 -8.09
CA ARG A 757 16.53 48.38 -6.96
C ARG A 757 17.22 48.59 -5.61
N LEU A 758 18.52 48.25 -5.49
CA LEU A 758 19.32 48.49 -4.30
C LEU A 758 19.40 49.98 -3.97
N CYS A 759 19.69 50.85 -4.97
CA CYS A 759 19.70 52.28 -4.75
C CYS A 759 18.37 52.81 -4.17
N GLN A 760 17.25 52.32 -4.66
CA GLN A 760 15.92 52.69 -4.13
C GLN A 760 15.71 52.24 -2.67
N ILE A 761 16.18 51.04 -2.34
CA ILE A 761 16.08 50.50 -0.98
C ILE A 761 16.96 51.30 -0.01
N ILE A 762 18.19 51.64 -0.44
CA ILE A 762 19.12 52.47 0.33
C ILE A 762 18.47 53.85 0.63
N LEU A 763 17.96 54.52 -0.39
CA LEU A 763 17.32 55.84 -0.20
C LEU A 763 16.12 55.77 0.73
N LYS A 764 15.30 54.73 0.63
CA LYS A 764 14.15 54.51 1.49
C LYS A 764 14.56 54.21 2.93
N ALA A 765 15.68 53.55 3.13
CA ALA A 765 16.18 53.18 4.45
C ALA A 765 16.81 54.39 5.16
N VAL A 766 17.55 55.24 4.39
CA VAL A 766 18.26 56.43 4.92
C VAL A 766 17.29 57.62 5.15
N ASN A 767 16.27 57.85 4.28
CA ASN A 767 15.31 58.95 4.41
C ASN A 767 14.25 58.69 5.47
N ARG A 768 14.18 57.56 6.14
CA ARG A 768 13.26 57.30 7.24
C ARG A 768 13.67 57.95 8.57
N GLU A 769 14.85 58.51 8.70
CA GLU A 769 15.25 59.26 9.89
C GLU A 769 14.72 60.70 9.95
N ASP A 770 14.11 61.22 8.85
CA ASP A 770 13.58 62.61 8.85
C ASP A 770 12.08 62.74 9.20
N ASP A 771 11.36 61.60 9.43
CA ASP A 771 9.94 61.55 9.77
C ASP A 771 9.69 61.03 11.21
N GLY A 772 10.60 61.22 12.15
CA GLY A 772 10.49 60.81 13.54
C GLY A 772 10.13 61.92 14.51
#